data_27e6bb238bf63f7b1ba920fd10c1fc60
#
_entry.id   27e6bb238bf63f7b1ba920fd10c1fc60
#
_cell.length_a   1.000
_cell.length_b   1.000
_cell.length_c   1.000
_cell.angle_alpha   90.00
_cell.angle_beta   90.00
_cell.angle_gamma   90.00
#
_symmetry.space_group_name_H-M   'P 1'
#
loop_
_entity.id
_entity.type
_entity.pdbx_description
1 polymer ?
#
loop_
_entity_poly.entity_id
_entity_poly.type
_entity_poly.pdbx_seq_one_letter_code
_entity_poly.pdbx_strand_id
1 'polypeptide(L)'
;MKKQKISDDDNNNPFDAISHEIVFLILDHLLPHSLDVKSFSLVCKSFYSIESLHRRHLRPLRTHHLPSVLSRYPNLSRLDLSLCPRVPDSTLHVLSSSPSLSPSLRSIDLSRSRFFTPSGLSSLALRCSNLVDVDVSNATDMRDAGAAALAQAKNLERLRMARCKMVTDIGIGCVAVGCRKLKELVLKWCLGVGDLGVGLVAVKCRDLRTLDVSYLPISNKCVPSIVKLPYLEDLFLEGCYCIDDDGLAALKDGCNSLKTLDISSCQSISPVGIPSIGSGYASLKRLNLSHGIPVTFALVTGLKKLSMLQTLKLDGCMVTISGLKALGDCCASLTEISLSKCAGVTDEGLSYLVTKHGQLKKLDLTCCRKITEVSIAHITRSCTALASLRMESCTLVPKEAFVLIGGRCAYLEELDLTDNEIDDEGLEYISRCTRIKVLKLGICLNITDRGLSCIGASCPELIELDLYRSAGVTDAGISSIARGCPNLEMINVAYCNDITDTSLTSLSKCLSLNTLECRGCPLVTSVGISAIAGSCRQLTKLDIKKCGNMDDSAMIPLAHYSQNLRQINLSYTSVTDVGLLSLASVSCLQSMTILHLKGLTASGLAAALLACGGLTKVKLQMSFRSMLPHPLLNHLEGRGCTFHWRNKVFQVELDPKCWKIQLEDNNTLQ
;
A
#
# COMPACT_ATOMS: atom_id res chain seq x y z
N MET A 1 50.11 -42.51 -6.22
CA MET A 1 50.17 -41.08 -6.34
C MET A 1 49.77 -40.45 -5.00
N LYS A 2 50.73 -39.83 -4.32
CA LYS A 2 50.60 -39.28 -2.96
C LYS A 2 49.68 -38.02 -3.02
N LYS A 3 48.61 -38.01 -2.22
CA LYS A 3 47.88 -36.78 -1.91
C LYS A 3 48.73 -35.89 -1.02
N GLN A 4 49.19 -34.75 -1.53
CA GLN A 4 49.79 -33.68 -0.72
C GLN A 4 48.69 -33.12 0.17
N LYS A 5 48.90 -33.15 1.49
CA LYS A 5 48.22 -32.34 2.49
C LYS A 5 48.60 -30.88 2.22
N ILE A 6 47.67 -30.06 1.81
CA ILE A 6 47.80 -28.60 1.86
C ILE A 6 47.67 -28.23 3.31
N SER A 7 48.70 -27.61 3.86
CA SER A 7 48.74 -27.06 5.21
C SER A 7 47.70 -25.96 5.39
N ASP A 8 46.90 -26.06 6.45
CA ASP A 8 45.94 -25.07 6.94
C ASP A 8 46.67 -23.91 7.66
N ASP A 9 47.56 -23.18 6.98
CA ASP A 9 48.14 -21.95 7.49
C ASP A 9 48.19 -20.92 6.36
N ASP A 10 47.14 -20.15 6.24
CA ASP A 10 47.04 -18.79 5.70
C ASP A 10 45.56 -18.41 5.47
N ASN A 11 44.78 -18.37 6.55
CA ASN A 11 43.39 -17.89 6.49
C ASN A 11 43.32 -16.45 7.03
N ASN A 12 44.25 -15.58 6.60
CA ASN A 12 44.11 -14.13 6.82
C ASN A 12 43.15 -13.56 5.76
N ASN A 13 41.85 -13.65 6.03
CA ASN A 13 40.85 -12.93 5.24
C ASN A 13 41.09 -11.42 5.47
N PRO A 14 41.43 -10.63 4.43
CA PRO A 14 41.74 -9.20 4.58
C PRO A 14 40.60 -8.40 5.21
N PHE A 15 39.38 -8.95 5.22
CA PHE A 15 38.22 -8.35 5.86
C PHE A 15 38.15 -8.59 7.38
N ASP A 16 38.95 -9.51 7.95
CA ASP A 16 38.98 -9.74 9.42
C ASP A 16 39.67 -8.59 10.15
N ALA A 17 40.42 -7.72 9.44
CA ALA A 17 41.00 -6.49 9.96
C ALA A 17 39.96 -5.34 10.12
N ILE A 18 38.76 -5.47 9.53
CA ILE A 18 37.73 -4.44 9.63
C ILE A 18 36.91 -4.67 10.91
N SER A 19 36.81 -3.66 11.77
CA SER A 19 36.04 -3.78 13.00
C SER A 19 34.55 -4.04 12.69
N HIS A 20 33.88 -4.81 13.55
CA HIS A 20 32.42 -5.10 13.41
C HIS A 20 31.60 -3.82 13.31
N GLU A 21 31.99 -2.74 13.95
CA GLU A 21 31.29 -1.45 13.93
C GLU A 21 31.29 -0.83 12.54
N ILE A 22 32.40 -0.87 11.82
CA ILE A 22 32.49 -0.40 10.43
C ILE A 22 31.63 -1.26 9.54
N VAL A 23 31.64 -2.59 9.71
CA VAL A 23 30.79 -3.49 8.95
C VAL A 23 29.32 -3.25 9.25
N PHE A 24 28.95 -2.92 10.49
CA PHE A 24 27.57 -2.54 10.83
C PHE A 24 27.14 -1.26 10.14
N LEU A 25 27.99 -0.24 10.04
CA LEU A 25 27.69 0.98 9.27
C LEU A 25 27.47 0.69 7.78
N ILE A 26 28.29 -0.20 7.20
CA ILE A 26 28.09 -0.66 5.81
C ILE A 26 26.72 -1.36 5.68
N LEU A 27 26.39 -2.25 6.60
CA LEU A 27 25.10 -2.96 6.59
C LEU A 27 23.94 -2.00 6.79
N ASP A 28 24.07 -0.94 7.58
CA ASP A 28 23.04 0.09 7.74
C ASP A 28 22.77 0.84 6.42
N HIS A 29 23.79 1.10 5.63
CA HIS A 29 23.63 1.66 4.28
C HIS A 29 23.02 0.69 3.29
N LEU A 30 23.25 -0.62 3.44
CA LEU A 30 22.67 -1.66 2.61
C LEU A 30 21.22 -2.02 3.01
N LEU A 31 20.78 -1.68 4.23
CA LEU A 31 19.44 -2.05 4.74
C LEU A 31 18.26 -1.65 3.84
N PRO A 32 18.26 -0.53 3.10
CA PRO A 32 17.20 -0.23 2.15
C PRO A 32 17.03 -1.31 1.07
N HIS A 33 18.10 -2.05 0.77
CA HIS A 33 18.16 -3.07 -0.27
C HIS A 33 18.37 -4.47 0.33
N SER A 34 17.28 -5.16 0.62
CA SER A 34 17.31 -6.48 1.29
C SER A 34 18.13 -7.55 0.56
N LEU A 35 18.29 -7.44 -0.77
CA LEU A 35 19.10 -8.34 -1.58
C LEU A 35 20.60 -8.11 -1.36
N ASP A 36 21.03 -6.87 -1.20
CA ASP A 36 22.44 -6.52 -0.98
C ASP A 36 22.92 -7.03 0.37
N VAL A 37 22.09 -6.89 1.41
CA VAL A 37 22.36 -7.50 2.73
C VAL A 37 22.46 -9.02 2.64
N LYS A 38 21.58 -9.66 1.85
CA LYS A 38 21.64 -11.11 1.61
C LYS A 38 22.90 -11.49 0.84
N SER A 39 23.26 -10.75 -0.20
CA SER A 39 24.48 -10.98 -0.98
C SER A 39 25.72 -10.82 -0.10
N PHE A 40 25.76 -9.77 0.74
CA PHE A 40 26.80 -9.58 1.73
C PHE A 40 26.98 -10.82 2.64
N SER A 41 25.88 -11.35 3.17
CA SER A 41 25.92 -12.52 4.06
C SER A 41 26.40 -13.81 3.38
N LEU A 42 26.41 -13.87 2.05
CA LEU A 42 26.81 -15.05 1.27
C LEU A 42 28.30 -15.00 0.84
N VAL A 43 29.00 -13.89 1.10
CA VAL A 43 30.41 -13.72 0.67
C VAL A 43 31.36 -14.66 1.42
N CYS A 44 31.26 -14.68 2.76
CA CYS A 44 32.10 -15.55 3.60
C CYS A 44 31.44 -15.85 4.95
N LYS A 45 32.00 -16.80 5.72
CA LYS A 45 31.48 -17.18 7.05
C LYS A 45 31.53 -16.02 8.07
N SER A 46 32.55 -15.18 8.00
CA SER A 46 32.68 -13.99 8.86
C SER A 46 31.53 -13.02 8.60
N PHE A 47 31.30 -12.64 7.35
CA PHE A 47 30.20 -11.75 6.95
C PHE A 47 28.81 -12.33 7.28
N TYR A 48 28.65 -13.65 7.12
CA TYR A 48 27.43 -14.34 7.54
C TYR A 48 27.18 -14.19 9.05
N SER A 49 28.23 -14.35 9.87
CA SER A 49 28.14 -14.20 11.32
C SER A 49 27.87 -12.75 11.74
N ILE A 50 28.58 -11.78 11.14
CA ILE A 50 28.42 -10.35 11.44
C ILE A 50 27.00 -9.88 11.05
N GLU A 51 26.49 -10.26 9.88
CA GLU A 51 25.12 -9.96 9.46
C GLU A 51 24.11 -10.53 10.45
N SER A 52 24.36 -11.73 10.96
CA SER A 52 23.47 -12.37 11.94
C SER A 52 23.42 -11.60 13.27
N LEU A 53 24.52 -10.99 13.69
CA LEU A 53 24.57 -10.12 14.89
C LEU A 53 23.97 -8.74 14.65
N HIS A 54 24.09 -8.22 13.42
CA HIS A 54 23.57 -6.90 13.06
C HIS A 54 22.04 -6.89 12.90
N ARG A 55 21.44 -7.97 12.40
CA ARG A 55 20.02 -8.00 12.04
C ARG A 55 19.09 -7.80 13.23
N ARG A 56 18.27 -6.74 13.15
CA ARG A 56 17.27 -6.35 14.17
C ARG A 56 15.84 -6.63 13.76
N HIS A 57 15.57 -6.74 12.46
CA HIS A 57 14.26 -6.94 11.88
C HIS A 57 14.21 -8.19 11.01
N LEU A 58 13.17 -8.99 11.19
CA LEU A 58 12.92 -10.19 10.40
C LEU A 58 11.47 -10.26 9.96
N ARG A 59 11.27 -10.63 8.69
CA ARG A 59 9.95 -10.89 8.10
C ARG A 59 9.93 -12.28 7.46
N PRO A 60 9.68 -13.35 8.23
CA PRO A 60 9.64 -14.70 7.73
C PRO A 60 8.38 -14.93 6.89
N LEU A 61 8.48 -15.86 5.95
CA LEU A 61 7.36 -16.25 5.10
C LEU A 61 6.58 -17.43 5.69
N ARG A 62 7.20 -18.18 6.59
CA ARG A 62 6.63 -19.39 7.22
C ARG A 62 7.07 -19.50 8.67
N THR A 63 6.13 -19.90 9.52
CA THR A 63 6.37 -20.04 10.97
C THR A 63 7.23 -21.26 11.35
N HIS A 64 7.22 -22.32 10.56
CA HIS A 64 7.96 -23.55 10.89
C HIS A 64 9.49 -23.40 10.85
N HIS A 65 10.02 -22.38 10.15
CA HIS A 65 11.44 -22.08 10.14
C HIS A 65 11.89 -21.19 11.31
N LEU A 66 10.96 -20.67 12.11
CA LEU A 66 11.28 -19.74 13.19
C LEU A 66 12.31 -20.29 14.19
N PRO A 67 12.25 -21.54 14.66
CA PRO A 67 13.24 -22.02 15.64
C PRO A 67 14.68 -21.92 15.13
N SER A 68 14.95 -22.35 13.88
CA SER A 68 16.29 -22.27 13.28
C SER A 68 16.71 -20.83 12.95
N VAL A 69 15.75 -19.98 12.60
CA VAL A 69 16.00 -18.57 12.29
C VAL A 69 16.29 -17.77 13.57
N LEU A 70 15.58 -18.05 14.66
CA LEU A 70 15.81 -17.38 15.93
C LEU A 70 17.17 -17.73 16.55
N SER A 71 17.66 -18.95 16.36
CA SER A 71 19.02 -19.32 16.80
C SER A 71 20.09 -18.57 16.02
N ARG A 72 19.82 -18.20 14.75
CA ARG A 72 20.74 -17.44 13.91
C ARG A 72 20.82 -15.96 14.30
N TYR A 73 19.69 -15.33 14.68
CA TYR A 73 19.60 -13.87 14.89
C TYR A 73 19.38 -13.51 16.36
N PRO A 74 20.42 -13.48 17.20
CA PRO A 74 20.30 -13.28 18.64
C PRO A 74 19.82 -11.87 19.03
N ASN A 75 20.07 -10.87 18.18
CA ASN A 75 19.77 -9.47 18.46
C ASN A 75 18.46 -8.98 17.82
N LEU A 76 17.58 -9.89 17.44
CA LEU A 76 16.32 -9.58 16.81
C LEU A 76 15.41 -8.82 17.79
N SER A 77 14.91 -7.65 17.37
CA SER A 77 14.01 -6.81 18.17
C SER A 77 12.66 -6.56 17.51
N ARG A 78 12.55 -6.80 16.20
CA ARG A 78 11.31 -6.64 15.44
C ARG A 78 11.00 -7.88 14.62
N LEU A 79 9.81 -8.45 14.79
CA LEU A 79 9.37 -9.63 14.09
C LEU A 79 8.06 -9.34 13.36
N ASP A 80 8.10 -9.36 12.03
CA ASP A 80 6.92 -9.14 11.18
C ASP A 80 6.39 -10.50 10.67
N LEU A 81 5.29 -10.97 11.26
CA LEU A 81 4.60 -12.19 10.86
C LEU A 81 3.38 -11.93 9.96
N SER A 82 3.20 -10.72 9.45
CA SER A 82 2.06 -10.34 8.60
C SER A 82 1.94 -11.16 7.30
N LEU A 83 3.03 -11.78 6.87
CA LEU A 83 3.06 -12.71 5.74
C LEU A 83 2.79 -14.16 6.13
N CYS A 84 2.67 -14.45 7.44
CA CYS A 84 2.37 -15.78 7.96
C CYS A 84 0.88 -15.85 8.32
N PRO A 85 0.01 -16.42 7.46
CA PRO A 85 -1.44 -16.42 7.71
C PRO A 85 -1.82 -17.29 8.90
N ARG A 86 -0.98 -18.25 9.26
CA ARG A 86 -1.16 -19.16 10.38
C ARG A 86 -0.06 -18.99 11.40
N VAL A 87 -0.43 -18.43 12.55
CA VAL A 87 0.44 -18.27 13.72
C VAL A 87 -0.28 -18.91 14.92
N PRO A 88 -0.12 -20.23 15.15
CA PRO A 88 -0.73 -20.90 16.28
C PRO A 88 -0.02 -20.54 17.60
N ASP A 89 -0.67 -20.82 18.72
CA ASP A 89 -0.10 -20.56 20.06
C ASP A 89 1.27 -21.21 20.27
N SER A 90 1.49 -22.40 19.70
CA SER A 90 2.81 -23.06 19.74
C SER A 90 3.92 -22.18 19.18
N THR A 91 3.65 -21.41 18.12
CA THR A 91 4.61 -20.44 17.57
C THR A 91 4.86 -19.31 18.56
N LEU A 92 3.81 -18.73 19.16
CA LEU A 92 3.95 -17.65 20.15
C LEU A 92 4.66 -18.14 21.41
N HIS A 93 4.45 -19.38 21.83
CA HIS A 93 5.19 -20.00 22.93
C HIS A 93 6.69 -20.17 22.61
N VAL A 94 7.03 -20.60 21.39
CA VAL A 94 8.44 -20.68 20.95
C VAL A 94 9.11 -19.31 21.00
N LEU A 95 8.43 -18.25 20.49
CA LEU A 95 8.94 -16.89 20.50
C LEU A 95 9.16 -16.39 21.94
N SER A 96 8.17 -16.56 22.81
CA SER A 96 8.19 -16.08 24.18
C SER A 96 9.10 -16.91 25.11
N SER A 97 9.46 -18.13 24.71
CA SER A 97 10.36 -19.02 25.47
C SER A 97 11.82 -18.94 24.99
N SER A 98 12.08 -18.24 23.88
CA SER A 98 13.44 -18.07 23.34
C SER A 98 14.28 -17.20 24.28
N PRO A 99 15.42 -17.68 24.83
CA PRO A 99 16.24 -16.92 25.77
C PRO A 99 16.82 -15.63 25.17
N SER A 100 17.11 -15.64 23.86
CA SER A 100 17.67 -14.47 23.15
C SER A 100 16.58 -13.49 22.72
N LEU A 101 15.45 -13.99 22.23
CA LEU A 101 14.39 -13.14 21.67
C LEU A 101 13.50 -12.52 22.74
N SER A 102 13.10 -13.30 23.75
CA SER A 102 12.12 -12.84 24.75
C SER A 102 12.52 -11.52 25.42
N PRO A 103 13.78 -11.31 25.86
CA PRO A 103 14.19 -10.03 26.43
C PRO A 103 14.46 -8.93 25.38
N SER A 104 14.71 -9.29 24.11
CA SER A 104 15.08 -8.32 23.06
C SER A 104 13.90 -7.86 22.21
N LEU A 105 12.77 -8.62 22.17
CA LEU A 105 11.63 -8.34 21.32
C LEU A 105 10.91 -7.07 21.76
N ARG A 106 10.90 -6.07 20.86
CA ARG A 106 10.23 -4.79 21.05
C ARG A 106 8.97 -4.62 20.19
N SER A 107 8.94 -5.26 19.02
CA SER A 107 7.82 -5.11 18.09
C SER A 107 7.46 -6.46 17.47
N ILE A 108 6.16 -6.75 17.43
CA ILE A 108 5.62 -7.90 16.72
C ILE A 108 4.42 -7.50 15.88
N ASP A 109 4.46 -7.88 14.60
CA ASP A 109 3.34 -7.72 13.66
C ASP A 109 2.69 -9.08 13.41
N LEU A 110 1.47 -9.25 13.90
CA LEU A 110 0.58 -10.39 13.69
C LEU A 110 -0.59 -10.02 12.78
N SER A 111 -0.53 -8.88 12.11
CA SER A 111 -1.60 -8.41 11.24
C SER A 111 -1.91 -9.45 10.16
N ARG A 112 -3.21 -9.72 9.94
CA ARG A 112 -3.68 -10.78 9.04
C ARG A 112 -3.37 -12.23 9.46
N SER A 113 -2.65 -12.43 10.57
CA SER A 113 -2.42 -13.77 11.13
C SER A 113 -3.66 -14.27 11.85
N ARG A 114 -3.85 -15.59 11.86
CA ARG A 114 -4.96 -16.28 12.53
C ARG A 114 -4.43 -17.44 13.36
N PHE A 115 -5.31 -18.08 14.12
CA PHE A 115 -5.05 -19.28 14.93
C PHE A 115 -4.26 -19.06 16.22
N PHE A 116 -3.93 -17.83 16.59
CA PHE A 116 -3.51 -17.53 17.94
C PHE A 116 -4.73 -17.33 18.85
N THR A 117 -4.61 -17.75 20.09
CA THR A 117 -5.66 -17.61 21.11
C THR A 117 -5.19 -16.65 22.22
N PRO A 118 -6.05 -16.31 23.18
CA PRO A 118 -5.64 -15.54 24.35
C PRO A 118 -4.47 -16.15 25.13
N SER A 119 -4.30 -17.48 25.10
CA SER A 119 -3.18 -18.17 25.75
C SER A 119 -1.83 -17.80 25.12
N GLY A 120 -1.73 -17.86 23.78
CA GLY A 120 -0.52 -17.49 23.07
C GLY A 120 -0.17 -16.01 23.25
N LEU A 121 -1.17 -15.12 23.16
CA LEU A 121 -0.99 -13.68 23.38
C LEU A 121 -0.56 -13.37 24.83
N SER A 122 -1.13 -14.05 25.83
CA SER A 122 -0.75 -13.90 27.22
C SER A 122 0.70 -14.34 27.47
N SER A 123 1.09 -15.47 26.88
CA SER A 123 2.47 -15.96 26.96
C SER A 123 3.46 -14.94 26.38
N LEU A 124 3.13 -14.34 25.23
CA LEU A 124 3.94 -13.31 24.60
C LEU A 124 4.01 -12.05 25.48
N ALA A 125 2.87 -11.55 25.95
CA ALA A 125 2.77 -10.31 26.74
C ALA A 125 3.49 -10.40 28.09
N LEU A 126 3.44 -11.57 28.75
CA LEU A 126 4.08 -11.77 30.05
C LEU A 126 5.58 -11.98 29.95
N ARG A 127 6.05 -12.72 28.93
CA ARG A 127 7.46 -13.11 28.84
C ARG A 127 8.31 -12.08 28.06
N CYS A 128 7.74 -11.39 27.07
CA CYS A 128 8.45 -10.35 26.32
C CYS A 128 8.29 -8.99 27.03
N SER A 129 9.02 -8.80 28.14
CA SER A 129 8.89 -7.61 28.98
C SER A 129 9.21 -6.27 28.28
N ASN A 130 10.01 -6.29 27.21
CA ASN A 130 10.38 -5.12 26.42
C ASN A 130 9.47 -4.86 25.21
N LEU A 131 8.31 -5.58 25.13
CA LEU A 131 7.36 -5.43 24.05
C LEU A 131 6.66 -4.06 24.12
N VAL A 132 6.88 -3.21 23.11
CA VAL A 132 6.34 -1.85 23.03
C VAL A 132 5.41 -1.63 21.84
N ASP A 133 5.42 -2.53 20.86
CA ASP A 133 4.67 -2.36 19.61
C ASP A 133 4.03 -3.68 19.18
N VAL A 134 2.70 -3.71 19.08
CA VAL A 134 1.94 -4.91 18.68
C VAL A 134 0.90 -4.52 17.64
N ASP A 135 0.92 -5.23 16.51
CA ASP A 135 -0.13 -5.14 15.49
C ASP A 135 -0.86 -6.48 15.39
N VAL A 136 -2.14 -6.49 15.72
CA VAL A 136 -3.06 -7.61 15.54
C VAL A 136 -4.21 -7.28 14.59
N SER A 137 -4.03 -6.27 13.74
CA SER A 137 -5.04 -5.83 12.78
C SER A 137 -5.51 -6.98 11.88
N ASN A 138 -6.79 -6.99 11.56
CA ASN A 138 -7.46 -8.04 10.81
C ASN A 138 -7.51 -9.44 11.50
N ALA A 139 -7.21 -9.53 12.79
CA ALA A 139 -7.46 -10.72 13.58
C ALA A 139 -8.98 -10.82 13.88
N THR A 140 -9.76 -11.20 12.87
CA THR A 140 -11.23 -11.14 12.89
C THR A 140 -11.86 -12.03 13.96
N ASP A 141 -11.15 -13.06 14.40
CA ASP A 141 -11.62 -14.05 15.39
C ASP A 141 -11.22 -13.67 16.84
N MET A 142 -10.40 -12.61 16.98
CA MET A 142 -9.96 -12.15 18.30
C MET A 142 -11.12 -11.49 19.04
N ARG A 143 -11.36 -11.94 20.28
CA ARG A 143 -12.38 -11.45 21.20
C ARG A 143 -11.75 -10.70 22.38
N ASP A 144 -12.56 -10.24 23.33
CA ASP A 144 -12.15 -9.49 24.52
C ASP A 144 -11.07 -10.20 25.35
N ALA A 145 -11.13 -11.52 25.46
CA ALA A 145 -10.10 -12.30 26.14
C ALA A 145 -8.70 -12.15 25.50
N GLY A 146 -8.63 -12.00 24.17
CA GLY A 146 -7.38 -11.70 23.47
C GLY A 146 -6.86 -10.29 23.76
N ALA A 147 -7.74 -9.31 23.80
CA ALA A 147 -7.40 -7.93 24.19
C ALA A 147 -6.94 -7.87 25.67
N ALA A 148 -7.61 -8.61 26.57
CA ALA A 148 -7.21 -8.74 27.97
C ALA A 148 -5.85 -9.42 28.13
N ALA A 149 -5.51 -10.38 27.27
CA ALA A 149 -4.19 -11.00 27.25
C ALA A 149 -3.09 -9.99 26.87
N LEU A 150 -3.32 -9.17 25.83
CA LEU A 150 -2.40 -8.09 25.45
C LEU A 150 -2.25 -7.00 26.52
N ALA A 151 -3.28 -6.78 27.34
CA ALA A 151 -3.25 -5.84 28.47
C ALA A 151 -2.19 -6.18 29.55
N GLN A 152 -1.62 -7.39 29.51
CA GLN A 152 -0.54 -7.82 30.39
C GLN A 152 0.83 -7.22 29.97
N ALA A 153 0.97 -6.75 28.74
CA ALA A 153 2.19 -6.09 28.23
C ALA A 153 2.26 -4.64 28.74
N LYS A 154 2.76 -4.45 29.98
CA LYS A 154 2.76 -3.15 30.69
C LYS A 154 3.59 -2.03 30.03
N ASN A 155 4.51 -2.39 29.16
CA ASN A 155 5.39 -1.43 28.44
C ASN A 155 4.89 -1.11 27.03
N LEU A 156 3.67 -1.55 26.67
CA LEU A 156 3.10 -1.33 25.35
C LEU A 156 2.83 0.16 25.11
N GLU A 157 3.43 0.69 24.03
CA GLU A 157 3.29 2.07 23.58
C GLU A 157 2.43 2.18 22.31
N ARG A 158 2.45 1.15 21.45
CA ARG A 158 1.68 1.13 20.21
C ARG A 158 0.89 -0.17 20.08
N LEU A 159 -0.41 -0.02 19.90
CA LEU A 159 -1.33 -1.14 19.69
C LEU A 159 -2.24 -0.88 18.48
N ARG A 160 -2.13 -1.72 17.47
CA ARG A 160 -3.00 -1.68 16.30
C ARG A 160 -3.89 -2.89 16.29
N MET A 161 -5.21 -2.64 16.24
CA MET A 161 -6.26 -3.64 16.30
C MET A 161 -7.32 -3.42 15.22
N ALA A 162 -6.96 -2.77 14.10
CA ALA A 162 -7.92 -2.45 13.06
C ALA A 162 -8.67 -3.71 12.58
N ARG A 163 -9.99 -3.60 12.43
CA ARG A 163 -10.88 -4.69 12.00
C ARG A 163 -10.97 -5.91 12.93
N CYS A 164 -10.62 -5.77 14.20
CA CYS A 164 -10.90 -6.80 15.21
C CYS A 164 -12.37 -6.70 15.64
N LYS A 165 -13.28 -7.16 14.79
CA LYS A 165 -14.73 -6.90 14.88
C LYS A 165 -15.41 -7.52 16.12
N MET A 166 -14.78 -8.54 16.73
CA MET A 166 -15.32 -9.25 17.89
C MET A 166 -14.83 -8.70 19.24
N VAL A 167 -13.98 -7.68 19.21
CA VAL A 167 -13.53 -6.94 20.40
C VAL A 167 -14.56 -5.87 20.73
N THR A 168 -14.93 -5.79 22.02
CA THR A 168 -15.93 -4.85 22.55
C THR A 168 -15.32 -3.86 23.53
N ASP A 169 -16.15 -3.00 24.12
CA ASP A 169 -15.76 -2.07 25.19
C ASP A 169 -15.07 -2.77 26.36
N ILE A 170 -15.44 -4.03 26.66
CA ILE A 170 -14.83 -4.81 27.73
C ILE A 170 -13.35 -5.08 27.43
N GLY A 171 -13.05 -5.58 26.23
CA GLY A 171 -11.67 -5.85 25.82
C GLY A 171 -10.81 -4.59 25.80
N ILE A 172 -11.36 -3.49 25.28
CA ILE A 172 -10.67 -2.19 25.24
C ILE A 172 -10.50 -1.60 26.65
N GLY A 173 -11.48 -1.81 27.54
CA GLY A 173 -11.35 -1.44 28.95
C GLY A 173 -10.18 -2.17 29.64
N CYS A 174 -9.99 -3.48 29.37
CA CYS A 174 -8.83 -4.22 29.86
C CYS A 174 -7.52 -3.62 29.34
N VAL A 175 -7.44 -3.32 28.03
CA VAL A 175 -6.27 -2.67 27.42
C VAL A 175 -5.98 -1.32 28.08
N ALA A 176 -6.99 -0.49 28.27
CA ALA A 176 -6.86 0.83 28.88
C ALA A 176 -6.30 0.78 30.30
N VAL A 177 -6.74 -0.20 31.11
CA VAL A 177 -6.25 -0.40 32.47
C VAL A 177 -4.84 -1.00 32.50
N GLY A 178 -4.55 -1.93 31.59
CA GLY A 178 -3.29 -2.67 31.55
C GLY A 178 -2.15 -1.91 30.89
N CYS A 179 -2.39 -1.19 29.78
CA CYS A 179 -1.39 -0.57 28.93
C CYS A 179 -1.40 0.96 29.08
N ARG A 180 -1.05 1.47 30.25
CA ARG A 180 -1.13 2.93 30.57
C ARG A 180 -0.10 3.79 29.82
N LYS A 181 0.93 3.16 29.23
CA LYS A 181 1.98 3.86 28.45
C LYS A 181 1.65 4.01 26.97
N LEU A 182 0.41 3.68 26.56
CA LEU A 182 0.00 3.77 25.16
C LEU A 182 0.14 5.20 24.64
N LYS A 183 0.85 5.31 23.50
CA LYS A 183 1.04 6.51 22.69
C LYS A 183 0.26 6.46 21.39
N GLU A 184 0.02 5.24 20.86
CA GLU A 184 -0.74 5.01 19.63
C GLU A 184 -1.73 3.87 19.84
N LEU A 185 -3.01 4.13 19.52
CA LEU A 185 -4.08 3.13 19.52
C LEU A 185 -4.91 3.24 18.25
N VAL A 186 -4.97 2.15 17.47
CA VAL A 186 -5.76 2.06 16.24
C VAL A 186 -6.86 1.03 16.42
N LEU A 187 -8.12 1.51 16.39
CA LEU A 187 -9.34 0.70 16.54
C LEU A 187 -10.23 0.73 15.29
N LYS A 188 -9.75 1.25 14.17
CA LYS A 188 -10.51 1.40 12.92
C LYS A 188 -11.29 0.13 12.57
N TRP A 189 -12.62 0.23 12.36
CA TRP A 189 -13.51 -0.89 12.06
C TRP A 189 -13.68 -1.94 13.18
N CYS A 190 -13.43 -1.60 14.44
CA CYS A 190 -13.76 -2.45 15.59
C CYS A 190 -15.21 -2.20 16.03
N LEU A 191 -16.18 -2.72 15.31
CA LEU A 191 -17.59 -2.36 15.41
C LEU A 191 -18.25 -2.69 16.78
N GLY A 192 -17.62 -3.46 17.63
CA GLY A 192 -18.07 -3.74 19.00
C GLY A 192 -17.62 -2.70 20.04
N VAL A 193 -16.81 -1.72 19.64
CA VAL A 193 -16.26 -0.69 20.54
C VAL A 193 -17.08 0.60 20.38
N GLY A 194 -17.60 1.09 21.48
CA GLY A 194 -18.43 2.29 21.55
C GLY A 194 -17.84 3.40 22.43
N ASP A 195 -18.72 4.31 22.87
CA ASP A 195 -18.36 5.46 23.72
C ASP A 195 -17.67 5.08 25.03
N LEU A 196 -18.10 3.96 25.65
CA LEU A 196 -17.55 3.51 26.92
C LEU A 196 -16.09 3.09 26.78
N GLY A 197 -15.77 2.26 25.78
CA GLY A 197 -14.40 1.78 25.55
C GLY A 197 -13.46 2.94 25.24
N VAL A 198 -13.85 3.84 24.31
CA VAL A 198 -13.06 5.02 23.94
C VAL A 198 -12.90 5.97 25.12
N GLY A 199 -13.95 6.19 25.91
CA GLY A 199 -13.91 7.01 27.12
C GLY A 199 -12.93 6.47 28.16
N LEU A 200 -12.92 5.14 28.39
CA LEU A 200 -11.97 4.48 29.30
C LEU A 200 -10.51 4.65 28.84
N VAL A 201 -10.25 4.51 27.54
CA VAL A 201 -8.92 4.76 26.94
C VAL A 201 -8.48 6.19 27.23
N ALA A 202 -9.33 7.16 26.95
CA ALA A 202 -9.01 8.56 27.15
C ALA A 202 -8.72 8.92 28.63
N VAL A 203 -9.38 8.25 29.57
CA VAL A 203 -9.15 8.45 31.02
C VAL A 203 -7.88 7.78 31.51
N LYS A 204 -7.53 6.58 30.98
CA LYS A 204 -6.44 5.74 31.52
C LYS A 204 -5.11 5.90 30.77
N CYS A 205 -5.14 6.12 29.45
CA CYS A 205 -3.95 6.21 28.59
C CYS A 205 -3.58 7.67 28.34
N ARG A 206 -3.04 8.35 29.37
CA ARG A 206 -2.78 9.80 29.35
C ARG A 206 -1.66 10.24 28.40
N ASP A 207 -0.76 9.32 28.01
CA ASP A 207 0.36 9.60 27.11
C ASP A 207 -0.01 9.45 25.63
N LEU A 208 -1.32 9.23 25.34
CA LEU A 208 -1.80 8.95 23.99
C LEU A 208 -1.56 10.15 23.06
N ARG A 209 -0.92 9.88 21.93
CA ARG A 209 -0.61 10.85 20.88
C ARG A 209 -1.42 10.62 19.60
N THR A 210 -1.68 9.37 19.27
CA THR A 210 -2.44 8.99 18.08
C THR A 210 -3.61 8.09 18.49
N LEU A 211 -4.82 8.50 18.12
CA LEU A 211 -6.05 7.75 18.35
C LEU A 211 -6.84 7.64 17.03
N ASP A 212 -6.97 6.40 16.53
CA ASP A 212 -7.80 6.10 15.36
C ASP A 212 -9.03 5.29 15.81
N VAL A 213 -10.18 5.94 15.79
CA VAL A 213 -11.49 5.37 16.10
C VAL A 213 -12.42 5.41 14.88
N SER A 214 -11.84 5.45 13.67
CA SER A 214 -12.58 5.53 12.42
C SER A 214 -13.55 4.36 12.27
N TYR A 215 -14.77 4.66 11.78
CA TYR A 215 -15.86 3.70 11.58
C TYR A 215 -16.31 2.96 12.85
N LEU A 216 -16.12 3.56 14.03
CA LEU A 216 -16.73 3.06 15.26
C LEU A 216 -18.13 3.64 15.46
N PRO A 217 -19.03 2.91 16.15
CA PRO A 217 -20.37 3.40 16.53
C PRO A 217 -20.30 4.33 17.77
N ILE A 218 -19.40 5.32 17.72
CA ILE A 218 -19.22 6.31 18.77
C ILE A 218 -20.04 7.56 18.51
N SER A 219 -20.41 8.28 19.58
CA SER A 219 -21.21 9.50 19.55
C SER A 219 -20.51 10.65 20.27
N ASN A 220 -21.19 11.80 20.37
CA ASN A 220 -20.69 12.97 21.11
C ASN A 220 -20.36 12.66 22.58
N LYS A 221 -20.86 11.55 23.15
CA LYS A 221 -20.66 11.20 24.59
C LYS A 221 -19.20 10.93 24.95
N CYS A 222 -18.38 10.38 24.04
CA CYS A 222 -16.97 10.11 24.31
C CYS A 222 -16.07 11.32 24.06
N VAL A 223 -16.51 12.30 23.27
CA VAL A 223 -15.71 13.46 22.86
C VAL A 223 -15.16 14.25 24.05
N PRO A 224 -15.93 14.58 25.11
CA PRO A 224 -15.41 15.28 26.29
C PRO A 224 -14.28 14.56 27.02
N SER A 225 -14.19 13.22 26.86
CA SER A 225 -13.07 12.44 27.41
C SER A 225 -11.84 12.52 26.50
N ILE A 226 -12.03 12.46 25.18
CA ILE A 226 -10.95 12.54 24.18
C ILE A 226 -10.21 13.88 24.28
N VAL A 227 -10.94 15.00 24.43
CA VAL A 227 -10.35 16.34 24.51
C VAL A 227 -9.48 16.54 25.75
N LYS A 228 -9.65 15.73 26.79
CA LYS A 228 -8.82 15.77 28.00
C LYS A 228 -7.46 15.07 27.85
N LEU A 229 -7.17 14.48 26.68
CA LEU A 229 -5.87 13.89 26.37
C LEU A 229 -4.83 15.00 26.13
N PRO A 230 -3.83 15.16 27.02
CA PRO A 230 -2.97 16.35 26.99
C PRO A 230 -1.95 16.35 25.83
N TYR A 231 -1.63 15.16 25.28
CA TYR A 231 -0.61 14.99 24.26
C TYR A 231 -1.15 14.50 22.92
N LEU A 232 -2.47 14.52 22.71
CA LEU A 232 -3.09 14.03 21.50
C LEU A 232 -2.69 14.88 20.29
N GLU A 233 -1.96 14.27 19.35
CA GLU A 233 -1.46 14.91 18.13
C GLU A 233 -2.28 14.53 16.90
N ASP A 234 -2.72 13.27 16.80
CA ASP A 234 -3.45 12.76 15.65
C ASP A 234 -4.76 12.10 16.10
N LEU A 235 -5.89 12.60 15.60
CA LEU A 235 -7.23 12.08 15.85
C LEU A 235 -7.93 11.73 14.54
N PHE A 236 -8.31 10.45 14.38
CA PHE A 236 -9.03 9.95 13.22
C PHE A 236 -10.42 9.49 13.63
N LEU A 237 -11.43 10.17 13.07
CA LEU A 237 -12.86 9.95 13.29
C LEU A 237 -13.59 9.61 11.97
N GLU A 238 -12.85 9.21 10.92
CA GLU A 238 -13.42 8.91 9.60
C GLU A 238 -14.65 7.98 9.73
N GLY A 239 -15.77 8.41 9.15
CA GLY A 239 -17.00 7.59 9.12
C GLY A 239 -17.67 7.38 10.47
N CYS A 240 -17.43 8.23 11.47
CA CYS A 240 -18.16 8.23 12.74
C CYS A 240 -19.49 8.99 12.58
N TYR A 241 -20.53 8.30 12.15
CA TYR A 241 -21.81 8.88 11.73
C TYR A 241 -22.64 9.53 12.84
N CYS A 242 -22.38 9.21 14.12
CA CYS A 242 -23.10 9.75 15.26
C CYS A 242 -22.35 10.92 15.95
N ILE A 243 -21.25 11.38 15.36
CA ILE A 243 -20.59 12.63 15.78
C ILE A 243 -21.12 13.74 14.87
N ASP A 244 -21.65 14.81 15.49
CA ASP A 244 -22.25 15.95 14.83
C ASP A 244 -21.55 17.28 15.22
N ASP A 245 -22.18 18.41 14.94
CA ASP A 245 -21.65 19.74 15.20
C ASP A 245 -21.43 20.02 16.70
N ASP A 246 -22.24 19.46 17.59
CA ASP A 246 -22.06 19.58 19.05
C ASP A 246 -20.81 18.80 19.49
N GLY A 247 -20.55 17.64 18.88
CA GLY A 247 -19.31 16.89 19.07
C GLY A 247 -18.09 17.69 18.66
N LEU A 248 -18.13 18.37 17.50
CA LEU A 248 -17.04 19.26 17.08
C LEU A 248 -16.89 20.49 17.98
N ALA A 249 -18.00 21.06 18.47
CA ALA A 249 -17.96 22.16 19.43
C ALA A 249 -17.29 21.75 20.75
N ALA A 250 -17.56 20.51 21.21
CA ALA A 250 -16.90 19.96 22.39
C ALA A 250 -15.39 19.71 22.18
N LEU A 251 -14.96 19.42 20.96
CA LEU A 251 -13.53 19.30 20.64
C LEU A 251 -12.77 20.63 20.81
N LYS A 252 -13.43 21.77 20.70
CA LYS A 252 -12.83 23.14 20.76
C LYS A 252 -12.07 23.41 22.05
N ASP A 253 -12.54 22.88 23.17
CA ASP A 253 -12.07 23.29 24.52
C ASP A 253 -10.87 22.45 25.01
N GLY A 254 -10.24 21.62 24.12
CA GLY A 254 -9.12 20.75 24.49
C GLY A 254 -8.12 20.54 23.36
N CYS A 255 -7.22 19.59 23.52
CA CYS A 255 -6.27 19.10 22.50
C CYS A 255 -5.45 20.19 21.78
N ASN A 256 -4.88 21.15 22.50
CA ASN A 256 -4.03 22.21 21.91
C ASN A 256 -2.81 21.67 21.12
N SER A 257 -2.44 20.39 21.34
CA SER A 257 -1.36 19.68 20.65
C SER A 257 -1.78 19.04 19.33
N LEU A 258 -3.07 19.11 18.94
CA LEU A 258 -3.60 18.41 17.78
C LEU A 258 -2.99 18.95 16.48
N LYS A 259 -2.37 18.04 15.72
CA LYS A 259 -1.71 18.29 14.42
C LYS A 259 -2.50 17.73 13.25
N THR A 260 -3.22 16.62 13.48
CA THR A 260 -4.03 15.95 12.45
C THR A 260 -5.44 15.70 12.96
N LEU A 261 -6.43 16.10 12.16
CA LEU A 261 -7.83 15.77 12.38
C LEU A 261 -8.42 15.20 11.09
N ASP A 262 -8.97 13.99 11.18
CA ASP A 262 -9.71 13.37 10.09
C ASP A 262 -11.16 13.16 10.51
N ILE A 263 -12.07 13.89 9.88
CA ILE A 263 -13.53 13.80 10.01
C ILE A 263 -14.19 13.49 8.67
N SER A 264 -13.44 12.87 7.76
CA SER A 264 -13.97 12.47 6.47
C SER A 264 -15.14 11.50 6.62
N SER A 265 -16.08 11.55 5.71
CA SER A 265 -17.28 10.71 5.70
C SER A 265 -18.16 10.81 6.97
N CYS A 266 -18.01 11.83 7.80
CA CYS A 266 -18.89 12.09 8.95
C CYS A 266 -20.14 12.86 8.47
N GLN A 267 -21.19 12.15 8.12
CA GLN A 267 -22.37 12.72 7.45
C GLN A 267 -23.25 13.62 8.36
N SER A 268 -23.12 13.49 9.67
CA SER A 268 -23.87 14.31 10.64
C SER A 268 -23.21 15.67 10.95
N ILE A 269 -21.98 15.89 10.43
CA ILE A 269 -21.28 17.16 10.57
C ILE A 269 -21.70 18.09 9.43
N SER A 270 -22.08 19.32 9.79
CA SER A 270 -22.48 20.36 8.85
C SER A 270 -21.42 21.49 8.72
N PRO A 271 -21.56 22.39 7.74
CA PRO A 271 -20.69 23.57 7.65
C PRO A 271 -20.70 24.47 8.90
N VAL A 272 -21.76 24.36 9.73
CA VAL A 272 -21.92 25.19 10.96
C VAL A 272 -20.97 24.72 12.06
N GLY A 273 -20.64 23.44 12.14
CA GLY A 273 -19.70 22.89 13.13
C GLY A 273 -18.23 23.26 12.87
N ILE A 274 -17.84 23.48 11.61
CA ILE A 274 -16.44 23.68 11.22
C ILE A 274 -15.76 24.91 11.85
N PRO A 275 -16.41 26.07 12.05
CA PRO A 275 -15.82 27.22 12.76
C PRO A 275 -15.32 26.88 14.16
N SER A 276 -15.90 25.88 14.82
CA SER A 276 -15.44 25.39 16.13
C SER A 276 -14.02 24.84 16.07
N ILE A 277 -13.66 24.12 14.99
CA ILE A 277 -12.31 23.62 14.74
C ILE A 277 -11.34 24.81 14.61
N GLY A 278 -11.67 25.81 13.79
CA GLY A 278 -10.82 26.96 13.54
C GLY A 278 -10.49 27.77 14.80
N SER A 279 -11.37 27.77 15.77
CA SER A 279 -11.16 28.53 17.02
C SER A 279 -10.39 27.77 18.11
N GLY A 280 -10.31 26.41 18.00
CA GLY A 280 -9.71 25.55 19.02
C GLY A 280 -8.29 25.04 18.71
N TYR A 281 -7.88 24.99 17.42
CA TYR A 281 -6.70 24.20 17.00
C TYR A 281 -5.68 25.01 16.19
N ALA A 282 -5.01 25.97 16.82
CA ALA A 282 -3.97 26.77 16.15
C ALA A 282 -2.78 25.92 15.61
N SER A 283 -2.52 24.74 16.20
CA SER A 283 -1.43 23.84 15.83
C SER A 283 -1.76 22.86 14.68
N LEU A 284 -3.01 22.88 14.17
CA LEU A 284 -3.47 21.91 13.20
C LEU A 284 -2.73 22.06 11.87
N LYS A 285 -2.11 20.96 11.41
CA LYS A 285 -1.35 20.90 10.16
C LYS A 285 -2.07 20.13 9.07
N ARG A 286 -2.85 19.11 9.43
CA ARG A 286 -3.55 18.24 8.48
C ARG A 286 -5.02 18.14 8.85
N LEU A 287 -5.88 18.46 7.90
CA LEU A 287 -7.33 18.36 8.04
C LEU A 287 -7.92 17.60 6.85
N ASN A 288 -8.68 16.55 7.14
CA ASN A 288 -9.41 15.78 6.15
C ASN A 288 -10.92 15.92 6.37
N LEU A 289 -11.61 16.50 5.37
CA LEU A 289 -13.06 16.72 5.33
C LEU A 289 -13.72 15.94 4.18
N SER A 290 -12.99 15.02 3.54
CA SER A 290 -13.44 14.32 2.33
C SER A 290 -14.78 13.60 2.52
N HIS A 291 -15.60 13.55 1.45
CA HIS A 291 -16.88 12.84 1.41
C HIS A 291 -17.91 13.28 2.47
N GLY A 292 -17.84 14.49 2.95
CA GLY A 292 -18.73 14.99 4.01
C GLY A 292 -19.39 16.30 3.61
N ILE A 293 -18.72 17.38 3.83
CA ILE A 293 -19.31 18.73 3.96
C ILE A 293 -19.12 19.53 2.66
N PRO A 294 -20.13 20.29 2.19
CA PRO A 294 -19.95 21.18 1.06
C PRO A 294 -18.99 22.33 1.37
N VAL A 295 -18.02 22.54 0.47
CA VAL A 295 -17.00 23.60 0.59
C VAL A 295 -17.59 24.91 0.09
N THR A 296 -18.13 25.68 1.03
CA THR A 296 -18.75 26.99 0.83
C THR A 296 -17.89 28.10 1.42
N PHE A 297 -18.23 29.35 1.12
CA PHE A 297 -17.59 30.51 1.74
C PHE A 297 -17.69 30.46 3.29
N ALA A 298 -18.86 30.08 3.82
CA ALA A 298 -19.09 30.00 5.26
C ALA A 298 -18.20 28.95 5.95
N LEU A 299 -18.04 27.77 5.33
CA LEU A 299 -17.14 26.73 5.82
C LEU A 299 -15.70 27.26 5.90
N VAL A 300 -15.23 27.86 4.83
CA VAL A 300 -13.82 28.26 4.71
C VAL A 300 -13.47 29.43 5.65
N THR A 301 -14.39 30.37 5.85
CA THR A 301 -14.19 31.44 6.83
C THR A 301 -13.99 30.91 8.25
N GLY A 302 -14.59 29.73 8.55
CA GLY A 302 -14.34 29.01 9.80
C GLY A 302 -12.90 28.47 9.91
N LEU A 303 -12.25 28.16 8.79
CA LEU A 303 -10.87 27.66 8.75
C LEU A 303 -9.80 28.76 8.82
N LYS A 304 -10.17 30.03 8.70
CA LYS A 304 -9.24 31.19 8.63
C LYS A 304 -8.22 31.25 9.78
N LYS A 305 -8.59 30.74 10.94
CA LYS A 305 -7.70 30.75 12.13
C LYS A 305 -6.65 29.64 12.12
N LEU A 306 -6.75 28.66 11.20
CA LEU A 306 -5.80 27.55 11.07
C LEU A 306 -4.56 27.98 10.28
N SER A 307 -3.78 28.89 10.83
CA SER A 307 -2.62 29.48 10.14
C SER A 307 -1.50 28.47 9.83
N MET A 308 -1.43 27.36 10.55
CA MET A 308 -0.42 26.31 10.35
C MET A 308 -0.88 25.15 9.45
N LEU A 309 -2.08 25.24 8.84
CA LEU A 309 -2.63 24.18 8.02
C LEU A 309 -1.80 23.98 6.74
N GLN A 310 -1.21 22.81 6.60
CA GLN A 310 -0.34 22.43 5.47
C GLN A 310 -1.02 21.50 4.49
N THR A 311 -1.88 20.59 4.97
CA THR A 311 -2.60 19.60 4.15
C THR A 311 -4.10 19.75 4.37
N LEU A 312 -4.84 19.95 3.29
CA LEU A 312 -6.30 19.96 3.29
C LEU A 312 -6.83 18.96 2.25
N LYS A 313 -7.64 17.99 2.70
CA LYS A 313 -8.30 17.01 1.82
C LYS A 313 -9.80 17.25 1.81
N LEU A 314 -10.35 17.36 0.60
CA LEU A 314 -11.74 17.69 0.32
C LEU A 314 -12.36 16.74 -0.72
N ASP A 315 -11.78 15.54 -0.87
CA ASP A 315 -12.16 14.61 -1.93
C ASP A 315 -13.65 14.28 -1.89
N GLY A 316 -14.30 14.27 -3.06
CA GLY A 316 -15.71 13.98 -3.18
C GLY A 316 -16.66 15.01 -2.55
N CYS A 317 -16.16 16.16 -2.14
CA CYS A 317 -17.01 17.23 -1.61
C CYS A 317 -17.67 18.03 -2.74
N MET A 318 -18.86 18.58 -2.46
CA MET A 318 -19.47 19.64 -3.28
C MET A 318 -18.68 20.93 -3.03
N VAL A 319 -18.09 21.50 -4.08
CA VAL A 319 -17.26 22.69 -3.98
C VAL A 319 -17.91 23.86 -4.72
N THR A 320 -17.97 25.04 -4.11
CA THR A 320 -18.44 26.27 -4.74
C THR A 320 -17.29 27.16 -5.18
N ILE A 321 -17.49 27.99 -6.20
CA ILE A 321 -16.48 28.97 -6.67
C ILE A 321 -16.10 29.91 -5.50
N SER A 322 -17.09 30.41 -4.76
CA SER A 322 -16.86 31.26 -3.59
C SER A 322 -16.09 30.56 -2.48
N GLY A 323 -16.30 29.24 -2.30
CA GLY A 323 -15.53 28.40 -1.37
C GLY A 323 -14.06 28.30 -1.78
N LEU A 324 -13.76 28.03 -3.06
CA LEU A 324 -12.38 27.98 -3.56
C LEU A 324 -11.67 29.33 -3.47
N LYS A 325 -12.36 30.44 -3.79
CA LYS A 325 -11.80 31.78 -3.64
C LYS A 325 -11.49 32.09 -2.17
N ALA A 326 -12.40 31.77 -1.27
CA ALA A 326 -12.16 31.92 0.17
C ALA A 326 -10.97 31.07 0.67
N LEU A 327 -10.78 29.84 0.15
CA LEU A 327 -9.59 29.02 0.44
C LEU A 327 -8.31 29.73 0.00
N GLY A 328 -8.33 30.41 -1.15
CA GLY A 328 -7.21 31.22 -1.62
C GLY A 328 -6.84 32.37 -0.66
N ASP A 329 -7.81 32.97 0.02
CA ASP A 329 -7.59 34.04 0.98
C ASP A 329 -7.30 33.57 2.41
N CYS A 330 -7.48 32.27 2.67
CA CYS A 330 -7.25 31.63 3.96
C CYS A 330 -6.08 30.64 3.86
N CYS A 331 -5.66 30.07 4.98
CA CYS A 331 -4.75 28.93 5.05
C CYS A 331 -3.44 29.11 4.25
N ALA A 332 -2.75 30.25 4.41
CA ALA A 332 -1.57 30.63 3.63
C ALA A 332 -0.40 29.62 3.67
N SER A 333 -0.38 28.69 4.64
CA SER A 333 0.67 27.67 4.80
C SER A 333 0.41 26.37 4.03
N LEU A 334 -0.65 26.31 3.18
CA LEU A 334 -1.00 25.09 2.45
C LEU A 334 0.09 24.71 1.46
N THR A 335 0.53 23.46 1.58
CA THR A 335 1.49 22.79 0.68
C THR A 335 0.88 21.60 -0.04
N GLU A 336 -0.25 21.09 0.43
CA GLU A 336 -0.95 19.94 -0.15
C GLU A 336 -2.47 20.19 -0.12
N ILE A 337 -3.10 20.10 -1.29
CA ILE A 337 -4.57 20.19 -1.44
C ILE A 337 -5.04 19.01 -2.30
N SER A 338 -6.07 18.30 -1.81
CA SER A 338 -6.76 17.27 -2.59
C SER A 338 -8.21 17.68 -2.81
N LEU A 339 -8.59 17.74 -4.08
CA LEU A 339 -9.92 18.07 -4.59
C LEU A 339 -10.46 16.94 -5.50
N SER A 340 -9.94 15.72 -5.32
CA SER A 340 -10.32 14.56 -6.14
C SER A 340 -11.83 14.35 -6.12
N LYS A 341 -12.43 14.12 -7.31
CA LYS A 341 -13.87 13.88 -7.49
C LYS A 341 -14.79 15.03 -7.02
N CYS A 342 -14.27 16.25 -6.99
CA CYS A 342 -15.05 17.44 -6.62
C CYS A 342 -15.74 18.04 -7.84
N ALA A 343 -17.05 17.82 -7.97
CA ALA A 343 -17.82 18.21 -9.16
C ALA A 343 -17.90 19.74 -9.40
N GLY A 344 -17.68 20.56 -8.39
CA GLY A 344 -17.80 22.03 -8.45
C GLY A 344 -16.48 22.77 -8.71
N VAL A 345 -15.37 22.07 -8.89
CA VAL A 345 -14.09 22.69 -9.21
C VAL A 345 -14.10 23.20 -10.67
N THR A 346 -13.95 24.51 -10.84
CA THR A 346 -13.94 25.20 -12.12
C THR A 346 -12.66 26.02 -12.28
N ASP A 347 -12.36 26.45 -13.52
CA ASP A 347 -11.19 27.29 -13.80
C ASP A 347 -11.14 28.56 -12.94
N GLU A 348 -12.26 29.25 -12.78
CA GLU A 348 -12.31 30.49 -12.01
C GLU A 348 -11.90 30.29 -10.55
N GLY A 349 -12.49 29.29 -9.89
CA GLY A 349 -12.21 29.01 -8.48
C GLY A 349 -10.80 28.47 -8.27
N LEU A 350 -10.38 27.51 -9.11
CA LEU A 350 -9.07 26.87 -9.01
C LEU A 350 -7.94 27.85 -9.33
N SER A 351 -8.08 28.66 -10.39
CA SER A 351 -7.07 29.65 -10.77
C SER A 351 -6.82 30.66 -9.65
N TYR A 352 -7.89 31.14 -8.99
CA TYR A 352 -7.76 32.03 -7.85
C TYR A 352 -7.01 31.34 -6.70
N LEU A 353 -7.41 30.11 -6.34
CA LEU A 353 -6.80 29.32 -5.27
C LEU A 353 -5.29 29.16 -5.49
N VAL A 354 -4.87 28.65 -6.66
CA VAL A 354 -3.45 28.35 -6.92
C VAL A 354 -2.60 29.61 -7.02
N THR A 355 -3.17 30.73 -7.48
CA THR A 355 -2.46 32.02 -7.54
C THR A 355 -2.07 32.51 -6.15
N LYS A 356 -2.87 32.19 -5.14
CA LYS A 356 -2.59 32.55 -3.73
C LYS A 356 -1.68 31.55 -3.01
N HIS A 357 -1.59 30.31 -3.51
CA HIS A 357 -0.85 29.21 -2.87
C HIS A 357 0.35 28.74 -3.72
N GLY A 358 1.26 29.64 -4.09
CA GLY A 358 2.46 29.32 -4.87
C GLY A 358 3.42 28.31 -4.23
N GLN A 359 3.26 28.00 -2.94
CA GLN A 359 4.06 27.01 -2.20
C GLN A 359 3.50 25.58 -2.28
N LEU A 360 2.45 25.35 -3.07
CA LEU A 360 1.88 24.01 -3.24
C LEU A 360 2.92 23.05 -3.81
N LYS A 361 3.06 21.91 -3.14
CA LYS A 361 3.91 20.78 -3.52
C LYS A 361 3.10 19.61 -4.07
N LYS A 362 1.85 19.46 -3.58
CA LYS A 362 0.95 18.39 -4.03
C LYS A 362 -0.43 18.92 -4.32
N LEU A 363 -0.92 18.61 -5.50
CA LEU A 363 -2.25 18.97 -5.97
C LEU A 363 -2.93 17.76 -6.62
N ASP A 364 -4.07 17.34 -6.07
CA ASP A 364 -4.88 16.25 -6.63
C ASP A 364 -6.20 16.82 -7.16
N LEU A 365 -6.40 16.70 -8.47
CA LEU A 365 -7.56 17.15 -9.24
C LEU A 365 -8.26 15.97 -9.95
N THR A 366 -7.98 14.72 -9.52
CA THR A 366 -8.56 13.51 -10.11
C THR A 366 -10.07 13.66 -10.30
N CYS A 367 -10.57 13.41 -11.50
CA CYS A 367 -11.97 13.53 -11.90
C CYS A 367 -12.58 14.95 -11.75
N CYS A 368 -11.78 16.01 -11.74
CA CYS A 368 -12.26 17.39 -11.80
C CYS A 368 -12.61 17.76 -13.26
N ARG A 369 -13.78 17.34 -13.73
CA ARG A 369 -14.18 17.37 -15.16
C ARG A 369 -14.53 18.76 -15.72
N LYS A 370 -14.41 19.85 -14.94
CA LYS A 370 -14.74 21.22 -15.39
C LYS A 370 -13.52 22.14 -15.50
N ILE A 371 -12.31 21.60 -15.28
CA ILE A 371 -11.08 22.35 -15.48
C ILE A 371 -10.63 22.24 -16.93
N THR A 372 -10.02 23.31 -17.44
CA THR A 372 -9.49 23.41 -18.79
C THR A 372 -8.02 23.82 -18.80
N GLU A 373 -7.48 24.19 -19.95
CA GLU A 373 -6.14 24.76 -20.11
C GLU A 373 -5.90 26.01 -19.22
N VAL A 374 -6.97 26.76 -18.93
CA VAL A 374 -6.89 27.95 -18.08
C VAL A 374 -6.39 27.59 -16.69
N SER A 375 -6.95 26.54 -16.08
CA SER A 375 -6.46 26.03 -14.80
C SER A 375 -5.01 25.62 -14.87
N ILE A 376 -4.60 24.88 -15.91
CA ILE A 376 -3.23 24.39 -16.07
C ILE A 376 -2.24 25.55 -16.23
N ALA A 377 -2.61 26.56 -17.00
CA ALA A 377 -1.79 27.77 -17.16
C ALA A 377 -1.55 28.49 -15.82
N HIS A 378 -2.57 28.60 -14.97
CA HIS A 378 -2.45 29.20 -13.63
C HIS A 378 -1.66 28.30 -12.67
N ILE A 379 -1.92 27.00 -12.61
CA ILE A 379 -1.17 26.03 -11.78
C ILE A 379 0.31 26.12 -12.09
N THR A 380 0.69 25.97 -13.35
CA THR A 380 2.10 25.91 -13.77
C THR A 380 2.83 27.24 -13.63
N ARG A 381 2.10 28.38 -13.67
CA ARG A 381 2.66 29.71 -13.44
C ARG A 381 2.89 29.98 -11.95
N SER A 382 1.96 29.55 -11.09
CA SER A 382 1.97 29.92 -9.68
C SER A 382 2.69 28.88 -8.81
N CYS A 383 2.46 27.58 -9.05
CA CYS A 383 2.95 26.49 -8.19
C CYS A 383 4.26 25.89 -8.73
N THR A 384 5.33 26.67 -8.77
CA THR A 384 6.63 26.26 -9.35
C THR A 384 7.36 25.20 -8.52
N ALA A 385 6.98 25.00 -7.24
CA ALA A 385 7.53 23.97 -6.34
C ALA A 385 6.75 22.64 -6.38
N LEU A 386 5.85 22.47 -7.36
CA LEU A 386 4.97 21.29 -7.44
C LEU A 386 5.77 20.01 -7.68
N ALA A 387 5.62 19.06 -6.76
CA ALA A 387 6.27 17.75 -6.80
C ALA A 387 5.31 16.61 -7.18
N SER A 388 3.99 16.78 -6.92
CA SER A 388 2.97 15.80 -7.30
C SER A 388 1.75 16.53 -7.89
N LEU A 389 1.37 16.11 -9.10
CA LEU A 389 0.16 16.57 -9.78
C LEU A 389 -0.63 15.35 -10.25
N ARG A 390 -1.86 15.20 -9.76
CA ARG A 390 -2.77 14.15 -10.21
C ARG A 390 -3.97 14.77 -10.91
N MET A 391 -4.23 14.30 -12.12
CA MET A 391 -5.26 14.85 -13.01
C MET A 391 -5.98 13.72 -13.77
N GLU A 392 -6.11 12.53 -13.19
CA GLU A 392 -6.85 11.42 -13.81
C GLU A 392 -8.26 11.89 -14.23
N SER A 393 -8.66 11.58 -15.47
CA SER A 393 -9.98 11.88 -16.04
C SER A 393 -10.37 13.36 -16.01
N CYS A 394 -9.43 14.27 -16.27
CA CYS A 394 -9.70 15.69 -16.48
C CYS A 394 -9.95 15.98 -17.96
N THR A 395 -11.03 15.47 -18.52
CA THR A 395 -11.30 15.29 -19.95
C THR A 395 -11.53 16.59 -20.75
N LEU A 396 -11.63 17.75 -20.11
CA LEU A 396 -11.72 19.05 -20.81
C LEU A 396 -10.35 19.76 -20.93
N VAL A 397 -9.29 19.16 -20.42
CA VAL A 397 -7.92 19.70 -20.58
C VAL A 397 -7.39 19.28 -21.95
N PRO A 398 -7.18 20.21 -22.88
CA PRO A 398 -6.70 19.88 -24.22
C PRO A 398 -5.21 19.51 -24.19
N LYS A 399 -4.76 18.81 -25.24
CA LYS A 399 -3.38 18.29 -25.31
C LYS A 399 -2.31 19.38 -25.22
N GLU A 400 -2.56 20.57 -25.74
CA GLU A 400 -1.66 21.72 -25.72
C GLU A 400 -1.33 22.20 -24.29
N ALA A 401 -2.23 21.96 -23.33
CA ALA A 401 -2.02 22.34 -21.94
C ALA A 401 -0.90 21.53 -21.26
N PHE A 402 -0.63 20.29 -21.70
CA PHE A 402 0.39 19.44 -21.08
C PHE A 402 1.81 19.94 -21.35
N VAL A 403 2.01 20.69 -22.45
CA VAL A 403 3.26 21.40 -22.76
C VAL A 403 3.66 22.37 -21.64
N LEU A 404 2.66 23.03 -21.02
CA LEU A 404 2.89 23.96 -19.93
C LEU A 404 3.41 23.27 -18.66
N ILE A 405 2.98 22.03 -18.40
CA ILE A 405 3.42 21.25 -17.25
C ILE A 405 4.92 20.97 -17.38
N GLY A 406 5.34 20.37 -18.50
CA GLY A 406 6.75 20.04 -18.73
C GLY A 406 7.65 21.26 -18.84
N GLY A 407 7.13 22.39 -19.34
CA GLY A 407 7.88 23.64 -19.48
C GLY A 407 8.12 24.40 -18.16
N ARG A 408 7.33 24.16 -17.11
CA ARG A 408 7.33 25.00 -15.90
C ARG A 408 7.44 24.25 -14.56
N CYS A 409 7.15 22.94 -14.52
CA CYS A 409 7.12 22.17 -13.29
C CYS A 409 8.36 21.26 -13.15
N ALA A 410 9.55 21.82 -13.10
CA ALA A 410 10.82 21.07 -13.08
C ALA A 410 11.03 20.16 -11.85
N TYR A 411 10.25 20.34 -10.78
CA TYR A 411 10.38 19.57 -9.54
C TYR A 411 9.41 18.40 -9.45
N LEU A 412 8.63 18.11 -10.52
CA LEU A 412 7.69 17.00 -10.52
C LEU A 412 8.40 15.66 -10.32
N GLU A 413 7.91 14.92 -9.32
CA GLU A 413 8.29 13.54 -9.00
C GLU A 413 7.15 12.56 -9.30
N GLU A 414 5.90 13.02 -9.23
CA GLU A 414 4.70 12.23 -9.51
C GLU A 414 3.77 13.00 -10.45
N LEU A 415 3.38 12.34 -11.55
CA LEU A 415 2.43 12.88 -12.51
C LEU A 415 1.44 11.79 -12.92
N ASP A 416 0.15 12.02 -12.65
CA ASP A 416 -0.94 11.13 -13.06
C ASP A 416 -1.83 11.84 -14.08
N LEU A 417 -1.75 11.39 -15.33
CA LEU A 417 -2.52 11.87 -16.47
C LEU A 417 -3.43 10.79 -17.05
N THR A 418 -3.74 9.75 -16.29
CA THR A 418 -4.63 8.64 -16.72
C THR A 418 -5.92 9.21 -17.31
N ASP A 419 -6.37 8.67 -18.46
CA ASP A 419 -7.62 9.04 -19.13
C ASP A 419 -7.67 10.54 -19.52
N ASN A 420 -6.58 11.03 -20.13
CA ASN A 420 -6.47 12.38 -20.68
C ASN A 420 -6.01 12.35 -22.15
N GLU A 421 -6.16 13.47 -22.84
CA GLU A 421 -5.85 13.60 -24.28
C GLU A 421 -4.38 14.00 -24.56
N ILE A 422 -3.46 13.67 -23.68
CA ILE A 422 -2.02 13.93 -23.90
C ILE A 422 -1.52 13.19 -25.14
N ASP A 423 -0.62 13.81 -25.89
CA ASP A 423 0.06 13.25 -27.05
C ASP A 423 1.60 13.24 -26.88
N ASP A 424 2.32 12.87 -27.94
CA ASP A 424 3.79 12.77 -27.93
C ASP A 424 4.47 14.13 -27.73
N GLU A 425 3.88 15.24 -28.21
CA GLU A 425 4.42 16.58 -27.98
C GLU A 425 4.32 16.92 -26.48
N GLY A 426 3.20 16.62 -25.85
CA GLY A 426 3.04 16.74 -24.39
C GLY A 426 4.08 15.92 -23.63
N LEU A 427 4.35 14.67 -24.04
CA LEU A 427 5.37 13.83 -23.41
C LEU A 427 6.80 14.34 -23.65
N GLU A 428 7.10 14.90 -24.82
CA GLU A 428 8.40 15.53 -25.11
C GLU A 428 8.68 16.69 -24.14
N TYR A 429 7.67 17.52 -23.85
CA TYR A 429 7.83 18.56 -22.83
C TYR A 429 7.90 17.99 -21.41
N ILE A 430 7.07 17.00 -21.05
CA ILE A 430 7.09 16.36 -19.72
C ILE A 430 8.44 15.69 -19.46
N SER A 431 9.13 15.18 -20.47
CA SER A 431 10.47 14.58 -20.33
C SER A 431 11.51 15.55 -19.75
N ARG A 432 11.26 16.86 -19.80
CA ARG A 432 12.11 17.89 -19.14
C ARG A 432 12.02 17.87 -17.61
N CYS A 433 10.97 17.24 -17.06
CA CYS A 433 10.85 16.98 -15.64
C CYS A 433 11.69 15.75 -15.25
N THR A 434 12.99 15.87 -15.23
CA THR A 434 13.96 14.76 -15.10
C THR A 434 13.89 14.01 -13.76
N ARG A 435 13.15 14.55 -12.76
CA ARG A 435 12.97 13.96 -11.42
C ARG A 435 11.75 13.07 -11.31
N ILE A 436 11.03 12.83 -12.41
CA ILE A 436 9.81 11.99 -12.38
C ILE A 436 10.17 10.56 -11.96
N LYS A 437 9.49 10.10 -10.91
CA LYS A 437 9.56 8.74 -10.35
C LYS A 437 8.31 7.93 -10.66
N VAL A 438 7.15 8.59 -10.71
CA VAL A 438 5.85 7.96 -10.99
C VAL A 438 5.18 8.70 -12.14
N LEU A 439 4.93 7.98 -13.24
CA LEU A 439 4.24 8.51 -14.42
C LEU A 439 3.09 7.57 -14.79
N LYS A 440 1.86 8.09 -14.75
CA LYS A 440 0.67 7.33 -15.13
C LYS A 440 0.02 7.93 -16.36
N LEU A 441 -0.07 7.13 -17.39
CA LEU A 441 -0.55 7.46 -18.74
C LEU A 441 -1.59 6.44 -19.22
N GLY A 442 -2.23 5.72 -18.30
CA GLY A 442 -3.28 4.75 -18.63
C GLY A 442 -4.42 5.40 -19.43
N ILE A 443 -4.91 4.72 -20.47
CA ILE A 443 -6.01 5.22 -21.35
C ILE A 443 -5.65 6.52 -22.09
N CYS A 444 -4.36 6.89 -22.20
CA CYS A 444 -3.91 7.99 -23.04
C CYS A 444 -3.70 7.48 -24.47
N LEU A 445 -4.70 7.65 -25.33
CA LEU A 445 -4.76 6.99 -26.65
C LEU A 445 -3.88 7.65 -27.73
N ASN A 446 -3.42 8.88 -27.50
CA ASN A 446 -2.66 9.68 -28.48
C ASN A 446 -1.14 9.60 -28.28
N ILE A 447 -0.66 8.82 -27.29
CA ILE A 447 0.77 8.60 -27.06
C ILE A 447 1.28 7.43 -27.90
N THR A 448 2.51 7.57 -28.39
CA THR A 448 3.21 6.54 -29.16
C THR A 448 4.63 6.32 -28.64
N ASP A 449 5.38 5.47 -29.33
CA ASP A 449 6.78 5.19 -29.04
C ASP A 449 7.67 6.44 -29.10
N ARG A 450 7.29 7.47 -29.87
CA ARG A 450 8.02 8.73 -29.96
C ARG A 450 8.04 9.44 -28.60
N GLY A 451 6.88 9.62 -27.97
CA GLY A 451 6.77 10.24 -26.66
C GLY A 451 7.48 9.44 -25.57
N LEU A 452 7.34 8.10 -25.58
CA LEU A 452 8.02 7.22 -24.63
C LEU A 452 9.54 7.25 -24.80
N SER A 453 10.05 7.45 -26.03
CA SER A 453 11.48 7.58 -26.26
C SER A 453 12.05 8.86 -25.63
N CYS A 454 11.30 9.95 -25.62
CA CYS A 454 11.68 11.18 -24.92
C CYS A 454 11.75 10.97 -23.40
N ILE A 455 10.75 10.29 -22.82
CA ILE A 455 10.74 9.93 -21.38
C ILE A 455 11.93 9.03 -21.04
N GLY A 456 12.17 7.95 -21.83
CA GLY A 456 13.29 7.05 -21.64
C GLY A 456 14.66 7.74 -21.71
N ALA A 457 14.81 8.75 -22.58
CA ALA A 457 16.06 9.49 -22.72
C ALA A 457 16.35 10.45 -21.55
N SER A 458 15.31 10.94 -20.85
CA SER A 458 15.45 12.10 -19.95
C SER A 458 15.04 11.83 -18.50
N CYS A 459 14.33 10.73 -18.19
CA CYS A 459 13.79 10.46 -16.85
C CYS A 459 14.41 9.19 -16.19
N PRO A 460 15.70 9.21 -15.82
CA PRO A 460 16.39 8.03 -15.31
C PRO A 460 15.93 7.62 -13.89
N GLU A 461 15.23 8.49 -13.16
CA GLU A 461 14.69 8.22 -11.83
C GLU A 461 13.34 7.50 -11.86
N LEU A 462 12.79 7.16 -13.04
CA LEU A 462 11.48 6.56 -13.18
C LEU A 462 11.44 5.18 -12.51
N ILE A 463 10.49 5.02 -11.57
CA ILE A 463 10.27 3.82 -10.76
C ILE A 463 8.96 3.14 -11.16
N GLU A 464 7.91 3.91 -11.45
CA GLU A 464 6.58 3.41 -11.79
C GLU A 464 6.09 4.04 -13.11
N LEU A 465 5.68 3.18 -14.06
CA LEU A 465 5.08 3.58 -15.33
C LEU A 465 3.78 2.82 -15.58
N ASP A 466 2.67 3.54 -15.74
CA ASP A 466 1.39 2.96 -16.12
C ASP A 466 1.02 3.39 -17.55
N LEU A 467 0.87 2.41 -18.44
CA LEU A 467 0.49 2.56 -19.85
C LEU A 467 -0.78 1.76 -20.17
N TYR A 468 -1.63 1.50 -19.17
CA TYR A 468 -2.85 0.71 -19.34
C TYR A 468 -3.67 1.19 -20.54
N ARG A 469 -3.91 0.31 -21.52
CA ARG A 469 -4.68 0.61 -22.76
C ARG A 469 -4.09 1.72 -23.65
N SER A 470 -2.80 1.97 -23.62
CA SER A 470 -2.15 2.91 -24.56
C SER A 470 -1.90 2.21 -25.90
N ALA A 471 -2.81 2.39 -26.85
CA ALA A 471 -2.85 1.61 -28.09
C ALA A 471 -1.71 1.93 -29.07
N GLY A 472 -1.10 3.13 -29.01
CA GLY A 472 0.01 3.53 -29.87
C GLY A 472 1.40 3.08 -29.40
N VAL A 473 1.46 2.30 -28.30
CA VAL A 473 2.72 1.84 -27.69
C VAL A 473 3.10 0.47 -28.22
N THR A 474 4.32 0.35 -28.76
CA THR A 474 4.89 -0.90 -29.26
C THR A 474 6.19 -1.26 -28.55
N ASP A 475 6.89 -2.27 -29.05
CA ASP A 475 8.19 -2.73 -28.52
C ASP A 475 9.27 -1.63 -28.55
N ALA A 476 9.20 -0.69 -29.48
CA ALA A 476 10.19 0.38 -29.60
C ALA A 476 10.13 1.35 -28.42
N GLY A 477 8.92 1.76 -28.01
CA GLY A 477 8.70 2.62 -26.86
C GLY A 477 9.13 1.95 -25.56
N ILE A 478 8.70 0.70 -25.34
CA ILE A 478 9.07 -0.06 -24.14
C ILE A 478 10.58 -0.30 -24.06
N SER A 479 11.23 -0.60 -25.20
CA SER A 479 12.69 -0.77 -25.25
C SER A 479 13.44 0.51 -24.90
N SER A 480 12.90 1.68 -25.29
CA SER A 480 13.47 3.00 -24.93
C SER A 480 13.35 3.27 -23.43
N ILE A 481 12.21 2.97 -22.82
CA ILE A 481 12.01 3.06 -21.37
C ILE A 481 12.97 2.11 -20.63
N ALA A 482 13.04 0.85 -21.03
CA ALA A 482 13.89 -0.15 -20.37
C ALA A 482 15.38 0.22 -20.43
N ARG A 483 15.82 0.93 -21.47
CA ARG A 483 17.20 1.41 -21.63
C ARG A 483 17.49 2.61 -20.75
N GLY A 484 16.55 3.56 -20.69
CA GLY A 484 16.77 4.85 -20.03
C GLY A 484 16.38 4.88 -18.55
N CYS A 485 15.53 3.94 -18.09
CA CYS A 485 14.99 3.91 -16.73
C CYS A 485 15.40 2.61 -16.00
N PRO A 486 16.68 2.43 -15.63
CA PRO A 486 17.19 1.16 -15.06
C PRO A 486 16.60 0.83 -13.68
N ASN A 487 16.06 1.82 -12.97
CA ASN A 487 15.49 1.67 -11.63
C ASN A 487 13.99 1.34 -11.66
N LEU A 488 13.43 1.02 -12.84
CA LEU A 488 12.01 0.72 -12.98
C LEU A 488 11.63 -0.51 -12.14
N GLU A 489 10.69 -0.30 -11.20
CA GLU A 489 10.18 -1.32 -10.29
C GLU A 489 8.80 -1.83 -10.70
N MET A 490 7.98 -0.96 -11.27
CA MET A 490 6.61 -1.30 -11.67
C MET A 490 6.33 -0.81 -13.08
N ILE A 491 5.79 -1.72 -13.91
CA ILE A 491 5.24 -1.35 -15.21
C ILE A 491 3.90 -2.03 -15.45
N ASN A 492 2.93 -1.24 -15.93
CA ASN A 492 1.63 -1.72 -16.37
C ASN A 492 1.47 -1.42 -17.88
N VAL A 493 1.50 -2.46 -18.68
CA VAL A 493 1.29 -2.43 -20.13
C VAL A 493 0.04 -3.21 -20.53
N ALA A 494 -0.89 -3.39 -19.59
CA ALA A 494 -2.07 -4.20 -19.82
C ALA A 494 -2.95 -3.62 -20.96
N TYR A 495 -3.37 -4.51 -21.85
CA TYR A 495 -4.14 -4.20 -23.07
C TYR A 495 -3.42 -3.27 -24.07
N CYS A 496 -2.09 -3.23 -24.06
CA CYS A 496 -1.29 -2.70 -25.16
C CYS A 496 -1.11 -3.85 -26.18
N ASN A 497 -1.86 -3.79 -27.27
CA ASN A 497 -2.03 -4.96 -28.17
C ASN A 497 -0.80 -5.26 -29.03
N ASP A 498 0.07 -4.26 -29.29
CA ASP A 498 1.22 -4.35 -30.19
C ASP A 498 2.53 -4.66 -29.45
N ILE A 499 2.46 -4.95 -28.16
CA ILE A 499 3.60 -5.38 -27.34
C ILE A 499 3.85 -6.87 -27.52
N THR A 500 5.11 -7.24 -27.81
CA THR A 500 5.55 -8.62 -27.99
C THR A 500 6.56 -9.05 -26.91
N ASP A 501 7.13 -10.23 -27.07
CA ASP A 501 8.25 -10.74 -26.25
C ASP A 501 9.50 -9.85 -26.31
N THR A 502 9.65 -9.04 -27.35
CA THR A 502 10.77 -8.07 -27.49
C THR A 502 10.71 -7.03 -26.39
N SER A 503 9.52 -6.50 -26.08
CA SER A 503 9.31 -5.60 -24.93
C SER A 503 9.74 -6.25 -23.63
N LEU A 504 9.30 -7.47 -23.36
CA LEU A 504 9.63 -8.18 -22.12
C LEU A 504 11.12 -8.52 -22.02
N THR A 505 11.75 -8.87 -23.13
CA THR A 505 13.22 -9.08 -23.21
C THR A 505 13.96 -7.76 -22.92
N SER A 506 13.45 -6.63 -23.36
CA SER A 506 14.03 -5.32 -23.01
C SER A 506 13.85 -5.00 -21.54
N LEU A 507 12.64 -5.20 -20.97
CA LEU A 507 12.32 -4.99 -19.56
C LEU A 507 13.09 -5.94 -18.62
N SER A 508 13.55 -7.10 -19.11
CA SER A 508 14.37 -8.01 -18.30
C SER A 508 15.71 -7.40 -17.86
N LYS A 509 16.13 -6.28 -18.48
CA LYS A 509 17.30 -5.49 -18.06
C LYS A 509 17.04 -4.60 -16.84
N CYS A 510 15.77 -4.33 -16.52
CA CYS A 510 15.38 -3.58 -15.31
C CYS A 510 15.41 -4.53 -14.10
N LEU A 511 16.57 -4.69 -13.49
CA LEU A 511 16.78 -5.69 -12.43
C LEU A 511 15.97 -5.41 -11.15
N SER A 512 15.51 -4.18 -10.96
CA SER A 512 14.65 -3.76 -9.84
C SER A 512 13.18 -4.10 -10.06
N LEU A 513 12.79 -4.59 -11.26
CA LEU A 513 11.39 -4.85 -11.61
C LEU A 513 10.77 -5.86 -10.65
N ASN A 514 9.78 -5.41 -9.89
CA ASN A 514 9.07 -6.20 -8.89
C ASN A 514 7.59 -6.43 -9.24
N THR A 515 7.01 -5.59 -10.10
CA THR A 515 5.60 -5.68 -10.52
C THR A 515 5.50 -5.54 -12.04
N LEU A 516 4.93 -6.56 -12.68
CA LEU A 516 4.63 -6.56 -14.12
C LEU A 516 3.14 -6.87 -14.34
N GLU A 517 2.44 -5.94 -14.99
CA GLU A 517 1.08 -6.13 -15.47
C GLU A 517 1.04 -6.07 -16.99
N CYS A 518 0.91 -7.20 -17.66
CA CYS A 518 0.78 -7.30 -19.12
C CYS A 518 -0.48 -8.08 -19.53
N ARG A 519 -1.52 -8.02 -18.70
CA ARG A 519 -2.80 -8.69 -18.99
C ARG A 519 -3.41 -8.21 -20.30
N GLY A 520 -3.95 -9.15 -21.09
CA GLY A 520 -4.63 -8.83 -22.33
C GLY A 520 -3.70 -8.39 -23.47
N CYS A 521 -2.39 -8.70 -23.41
CA CYS A 521 -1.44 -8.50 -24.49
C CYS A 521 -1.38 -9.80 -25.32
N PRO A 522 -1.97 -9.85 -26.53
CA PRO A 522 -2.15 -11.11 -27.27
C PRO A 522 -0.86 -11.64 -27.87
N LEU A 523 0.12 -10.79 -28.14
CA LEU A 523 1.40 -11.15 -28.77
C LEU A 523 2.49 -11.52 -27.75
N VAL A 524 2.21 -11.37 -26.45
CA VAL A 524 3.11 -11.80 -25.38
C VAL A 524 2.96 -13.31 -25.18
N THR A 525 4.10 -14.03 -25.22
CA THR A 525 4.16 -15.47 -25.06
C THR A 525 4.98 -15.90 -23.83
N SER A 526 5.11 -17.18 -23.66
CA SER A 526 5.94 -17.78 -22.60
C SER A 526 7.43 -17.41 -22.72
N VAL A 527 7.92 -17.03 -23.92
CA VAL A 527 9.32 -16.62 -24.15
C VAL A 527 9.64 -15.34 -23.41
N GLY A 528 8.79 -14.31 -23.56
CA GLY A 528 8.97 -13.02 -22.88
C GLY A 528 8.93 -13.14 -21.35
N ILE A 529 7.99 -13.90 -20.81
CA ILE A 529 7.90 -14.13 -19.35
C ILE A 529 9.11 -14.92 -18.83
N SER A 530 9.63 -15.85 -19.61
CA SER A 530 10.85 -16.59 -19.26
C SER A 530 12.07 -15.67 -19.18
N ALA A 531 12.19 -14.69 -20.08
CA ALA A 531 13.25 -13.67 -20.02
C ALA A 531 13.16 -12.81 -18.75
N ILE A 532 11.94 -12.35 -18.39
CA ILE A 532 11.69 -11.62 -17.14
C ILE A 532 12.06 -12.48 -15.93
N ALA A 533 11.59 -13.71 -15.86
CA ALA A 533 11.88 -14.62 -14.74
C ALA A 533 13.38 -14.86 -14.58
N GLY A 534 14.10 -15.02 -15.68
CA GLY A 534 15.55 -15.25 -15.70
C GLY A 534 16.37 -14.12 -15.09
N SER A 535 15.93 -12.87 -15.23
CA SER A 535 16.70 -11.66 -14.88
C SER A 535 16.12 -10.91 -13.69
N CYS A 536 14.80 -10.68 -13.65
CA CYS A 536 14.14 -9.86 -12.63
C CYS A 536 13.85 -10.66 -11.36
N ARG A 537 14.89 -10.92 -10.56
CA ARG A 537 14.81 -11.75 -9.33
C ARG A 537 13.95 -11.13 -8.23
N GLN A 538 13.62 -9.85 -8.34
CA GLN A 538 12.78 -9.14 -7.38
C GLN A 538 11.28 -9.24 -7.69
N LEU A 539 10.89 -9.95 -8.75
CA LEU A 539 9.49 -10.06 -9.17
C LEU A 539 8.62 -10.60 -8.04
N THR A 540 7.66 -9.79 -7.60
CA THR A 540 6.71 -10.11 -6.52
C THR A 540 5.28 -10.23 -7.01
N LYS A 541 4.91 -9.51 -8.09
CA LYS A 541 3.58 -9.49 -8.67
C LYS A 541 3.63 -9.64 -10.18
N LEU A 542 2.87 -10.60 -10.71
CA LEU A 542 2.75 -10.85 -12.14
C LEU A 542 1.27 -11.01 -12.52
N ASP A 543 0.79 -10.15 -13.42
CA ASP A 543 -0.55 -10.28 -14.01
C ASP A 543 -0.46 -10.52 -15.52
N ILE A 544 -0.71 -11.77 -15.92
CA ILE A 544 -0.71 -12.23 -17.31
C ILE A 544 -2.11 -12.71 -17.75
N LYS A 545 -3.14 -12.22 -17.08
CA LYS A 545 -4.53 -12.54 -17.42
C LYS A 545 -4.82 -12.24 -18.89
N LYS A 546 -5.51 -13.16 -19.59
CA LYS A 546 -5.87 -13.03 -21.02
C LYS A 546 -4.68 -12.99 -21.99
N CYS A 547 -3.50 -13.43 -21.61
CA CYS A 547 -2.42 -13.71 -22.55
C CYS A 547 -2.58 -15.16 -23.05
N GLY A 548 -3.30 -15.34 -24.14
CA GLY A 548 -3.72 -16.66 -24.62
C GLY A 548 -2.56 -17.58 -25.03
N ASN A 549 -1.44 -17.01 -25.46
CA ASN A 549 -0.22 -17.72 -25.89
C ASN A 549 0.72 -18.06 -24.71
N MET A 550 0.24 -17.90 -23.47
CA MET A 550 0.96 -18.24 -22.25
C MET A 550 0.65 -19.68 -21.83
N ASP A 551 1.65 -20.55 -21.83
CA ASP A 551 1.55 -21.96 -21.50
C ASP A 551 2.47 -22.37 -20.33
N ASP A 552 2.65 -23.67 -20.10
CA ASP A 552 3.44 -24.21 -19.01
C ASP A 552 4.94 -23.89 -19.12
N SER A 553 5.45 -23.60 -20.32
CA SER A 553 6.87 -23.31 -20.53
C SER A 553 7.34 -22.03 -19.81
N ALA A 554 6.44 -21.07 -19.56
CA ALA A 554 6.73 -19.90 -18.73
C ALA A 554 6.74 -20.21 -17.22
N MET A 555 5.95 -21.19 -16.79
CA MET A 555 5.78 -21.50 -15.36
C MET A 555 7.03 -22.13 -14.77
N ILE A 556 7.80 -22.90 -15.54
CA ILE A 556 9.04 -23.55 -15.11
C ILE A 556 10.13 -22.52 -14.77
N PRO A 557 10.48 -21.53 -15.64
CA PRO A 557 11.40 -20.46 -15.28
C PRO A 557 10.93 -19.60 -14.11
N LEU A 558 9.63 -19.26 -14.03
CA LEU A 558 9.06 -18.55 -12.87
C LEU A 558 9.28 -19.34 -11.59
N ALA A 559 9.00 -20.64 -11.62
CA ALA A 559 9.18 -21.53 -10.48
C ALA A 559 10.64 -21.62 -10.03
N HIS A 560 11.58 -21.62 -10.96
CA HIS A 560 13.01 -21.74 -10.67
C HIS A 560 13.66 -20.42 -10.23
N TYR A 561 13.32 -19.32 -10.90
CA TYR A 561 14.03 -18.06 -10.75
C TYR A 561 13.28 -16.99 -9.94
N SER A 562 11.94 -16.97 -9.97
CA SER A 562 11.14 -15.92 -9.32
C SER A 562 10.71 -16.33 -7.90
N GLN A 563 11.67 -16.65 -7.05
CA GLN A 563 11.42 -17.15 -5.68
C GLN A 563 10.79 -16.09 -4.74
N ASN A 564 10.77 -14.82 -5.14
CA ASN A 564 10.08 -13.72 -4.42
C ASN A 564 8.63 -13.51 -4.88
N LEU A 565 8.14 -14.27 -5.87
CA LEU A 565 6.80 -14.10 -6.44
C LEU A 565 5.73 -14.40 -5.40
N ARG A 566 4.89 -13.41 -5.10
CA ARG A 566 3.82 -13.47 -4.08
C ARG A 566 2.44 -13.53 -4.69
N GLN A 567 2.26 -12.90 -5.85
CA GLN A 567 0.96 -12.81 -6.50
C GLN A 567 1.08 -13.12 -7.98
N ILE A 568 0.23 -14.01 -8.47
CA ILE A 568 0.14 -14.34 -9.89
C ILE A 568 -1.33 -14.41 -10.33
N ASN A 569 -1.61 -13.88 -11.52
CA ASN A 569 -2.91 -13.99 -12.17
C ASN A 569 -2.75 -14.68 -13.52
N LEU A 570 -3.23 -15.93 -13.61
CA LEU A 570 -3.13 -16.81 -14.78
C LEU A 570 -4.45 -16.91 -15.54
N SER A 571 -5.47 -16.14 -15.17
CA SER A 571 -6.82 -16.31 -15.73
C SER A 571 -6.82 -16.14 -17.25
N TYR A 572 -7.51 -17.05 -17.95
CA TYR A 572 -7.64 -17.06 -19.42
C TYR A 572 -6.30 -17.22 -20.15
N THR A 573 -5.37 -17.98 -19.61
CA THR A 573 -4.13 -18.45 -20.28
C THR A 573 -4.27 -19.90 -20.67
N SER A 574 -3.25 -20.44 -21.36
CA SER A 574 -3.18 -21.85 -21.77
C SER A 574 -2.39 -22.73 -20.79
N VAL A 575 -2.16 -22.26 -19.58
CA VAL A 575 -1.48 -23.02 -18.51
C VAL A 575 -2.35 -24.20 -18.07
N THR A 576 -1.71 -25.36 -17.90
CA THR A 576 -2.33 -26.61 -17.48
C THR A 576 -1.96 -27.01 -16.04
N ASP A 577 -2.32 -28.24 -15.66
CA ASP A 577 -1.96 -28.83 -14.37
C ASP A 577 -0.43 -28.82 -14.14
N VAL A 578 0.35 -29.06 -15.19
CA VAL A 578 1.83 -29.13 -15.12
C VAL A 578 2.42 -27.79 -14.74
N GLY A 579 1.97 -26.71 -15.39
CA GLY A 579 2.42 -25.35 -15.07
C GLY A 579 2.05 -24.92 -13.66
N LEU A 580 0.83 -25.24 -13.22
CA LEU A 580 0.41 -24.94 -11.84
C LEU A 580 1.22 -25.71 -10.79
N LEU A 581 1.49 -26.99 -11.02
CA LEU A 581 2.32 -27.80 -10.13
C LEU A 581 3.76 -27.29 -10.06
N SER A 582 4.31 -26.80 -11.17
CA SER A 582 5.64 -26.19 -11.19
C SER A 582 5.74 -25.00 -10.23
N LEU A 583 4.70 -24.15 -10.17
CA LEU A 583 4.65 -23.00 -9.26
C LEU A 583 4.63 -23.37 -7.77
N ALA A 584 4.39 -24.64 -7.41
CA ALA A 584 4.41 -25.09 -6.02
C ALA A 584 5.80 -24.96 -5.36
N SER A 585 6.87 -24.92 -6.16
CA SER A 585 8.24 -24.67 -5.68
C SER A 585 8.47 -23.21 -5.24
N VAL A 586 7.61 -22.26 -5.65
CA VAL A 586 7.68 -20.86 -5.23
C VAL A 586 7.13 -20.72 -3.81
N SER A 587 8.03 -20.79 -2.86
CA SER A 587 7.66 -20.80 -1.44
C SER A 587 6.94 -19.53 -0.94
N CYS A 588 7.17 -18.40 -1.61
CA CYS A 588 6.59 -17.09 -1.29
C CYS A 588 5.20 -16.86 -1.87
N LEU A 589 4.69 -17.76 -2.71
CA LEU A 589 3.43 -17.55 -3.43
C LEU A 589 2.24 -17.53 -2.47
N GLN A 590 1.59 -16.38 -2.35
CA GLN A 590 0.51 -16.11 -1.40
C GLN A 590 -0.86 -15.98 -2.07
N SER A 591 -0.89 -15.40 -3.27
CA SER A 591 -2.15 -15.14 -3.97
C SER A 591 -2.10 -15.67 -5.40
N MET A 592 -3.08 -16.51 -5.73
CA MET A 592 -3.22 -17.08 -7.07
C MET A 592 -4.62 -16.81 -7.58
N THR A 593 -4.72 -16.28 -8.82
CA THR A 593 -6.00 -16.09 -9.49
C THR A 593 -6.04 -17.00 -10.72
N ILE A 594 -6.98 -17.94 -10.73
CA ILE A 594 -7.11 -19.00 -11.72
C ILE A 594 -8.57 -19.04 -12.17
N LEU A 595 -8.87 -18.34 -13.26
CA LEU A 595 -10.21 -18.31 -13.84
C LEU A 595 -10.11 -18.75 -15.31
N HIS A 596 -10.97 -19.67 -15.74
CA HIS A 596 -11.10 -20.08 -17.14
C HIS A 596 -9.80 -20.58 -17.79
N LEU A 597 -9.05 -21.46 -17.12
CA LEU A 597 -7.98 -22.23 -17.73
C LEU A 597 -8.57 -23.47 -18.41
N LYS A 598 -8.38 -23.60 -19.72
CA LYS A 598 -8.98 -24.70 -20.51
C LYS A 598 -8.34 -26.06 -20.23
N GLY A 599 -7.04 -26.09 -19.89
CA GLY A 599 -6.27 -27.30 -19.64
C GLY A 599 -6.19 -27.74 -18.18
N LEU A 600 -7.01 -27.14 -17.30
CA LEU A 600 -6.96 -27.42 -15.86
C LEU A 600 -8.00 -28.46 -15.47
N THR A 601 -7.55 -29.55 -14.80
CA THR A 601 -8.41 -30.57 -14.22
C THR A 601 -8.65 -30.29 -12.72
N ALA A 602 -9.72 -30.86 -12.16
CA ALA A 602 -9.99 -30.74 -10.73
C ALA A 602 -8.91 -31.44 -9.88
N SER A 603 -8.38 -32.56 -10.37
CA SER A 603 -7.30 -33.31 -9.71
C SER A 603 -5.98 -32.57 -9.74
N GLY A 604 -5.59 -31.99 -10.90
CA GLY A 604 -4.38 -31.19 -11.02
C GLY A 604 -4.44 -29.91 -10.19
N LEU A 605 -5.59 -29.23 -10.19
CA LEU A 605 -5.81 -28.08 -9.31
C LEU A 605 -5.70 -28.45 -7.82
N ALA A 606 -6.31 -29.57 -7.41
CA ALA A 606 -6.22 -30.04 -6.03
C ALA A 606 -4.78 -30.34 -5.61
N ALA A 607 -4.01 -31.01 -6.47
CA ALA A 607 -2.59 -31.30 -6.23
C ALA A 607 -1.75 -30.02 -6.14
N ALA A 608 -1.95 -29.05 -7.04
CA ALA A 608 -1.24 -27.79 -7.03
C ALA A 608 -1.55 -26.97 -5.78
N LEU A 609 -2.82 -26.89 -5.36
CA LEU A 609 -3.22 -26.17 -4.15
C LEU A 609 -2.63 -26.81 -2.88
N LEU A 610 -2.55 -28.13 -2.80
CA LEU A 610 -1.90 -28.84 -1.68
C LEU A 610 -0.40 -28.56 -1.65
N ALA A 611 0.26 -28.61 -2.80
CA ALA A 611 1.69 -28.41 -2.92
C ALA A 611 2.12 -26.96 -2.64
N CYS A 612 1.29 -25.97 -3.00
CA CYS A 612 1.53 -24.54 -2.73
C CYS A 612 1.32 -24.19 -1.26
N GLY A 613 2.28 -24.49 -0.41
CA GLY A 613 2.19 -24.33 1.05
C GLY A 613 2.02 -22.91 1.56
N GLY A 614 2.31 -21.87 0.75
CA GLY A 614 2.27 -20.44 1.13
C GLY A 614 0.96 -19.72 0.81
N LEU A 615 -0.01 -20.37 0.16
CA LEU A 615 -1.22 -19.72 -0.31
C LEU A 615 -2.10 -19.20 0.84
N THR A 616 -2.44 -17.92 0.76
CA THR A 616 -3.36 -17.22 1.68
C THR A 616 -4.65 -16.82 0.99
N LYS A 617 -4.62 -16.69 -0.34
CA LYS A 617 -5.78 -16.24 -1.12
C LYS A 617 -5.78 -16.91 -2.48
N VAL A 618 -6.89 -17.56 -2.81
CA VAL A 618 -7.10 -18.16 -4.13
C VAL A 618 -8.42 -17.66 -4.70
N LYS A 619 -8.38 -17.16 -5.95
CA LYS A 619 -9.59 -16.83 -6.71
C LYS A 619 -9.83 -17.90 -7.75
N LEU A 620 -10.96 -18.57 -7.68
CA LEU A 620 -11.34 -19.69 -8.54
C LEU A 620 -12.70 -19.47 -9.19
N GLN A 621 -12.91 -20.15 -10.31
CA GLN A 621 -14.21 -20.28 -10.93
C GLN A 621 -15.13 -21.12 -10.04
N MET A 622 -16.42 -20.73 -9.95
CA MET A 622 -17.40 -21.38 -9.09
C MET A 622 -17.60 -22.88 -9.41
N SER A 623 -17.44 -23.26 -10.67
CA SER A 623 -17.56 -24.68 -11.09
C SER A 623 -16.61 -25.62 -10.32
N PHE A 624 -15.43 -25.15 -9.93
CA PHE A 624 -14.50 -25.95 -9.14
C PHE A 624 -14.94 -26.19 -7.70
N ARG A 625 -15.90 -25.40 -7.18
CA ARG A 625 -16.34 -25.56 -5.79
C ARG A 625 -16.98 -26.91 -5.51
N SER A 626 -17.75 -27.43 -6.44
CA SER A 626 -18.39 -28.75 -6.35
C SER A 626 -17.46 -29.90 -6.76
N MET A 627 -16.41 -29.61 -7.53
CA MET A 627 -15.47 -30.60 -8.07
C MET A 627 -14.30 -30.88 -7.13
N LEU A 628 -13.92 -29.93 -6.27
CA LEU A 628 -12.84 -30.08 -5.31
C LEU A 628 -13.33 -30.79 -4.04
N PRO A 629 -12.54 -31.75 -3.48
CA PRO A 629 -12.92 -32.45 -2.27
C PRO A 629 -13.09 -31.49 -1.07
N HIS A 630 -14.18 -31.62 -0.32
CA HIS A 630 -14.42 -30.85 0.91
C HIS A 630 -13.27 -30.93 1.94
N PRO A 631 -12.67 -32.13 2.19
CA PRO A 631 -11.52 -32.24 3.10
C PRO A 631 -10.33 -31.37 2.66
N LEU A 632 -10.09 -31.22 1.35
CA LEU A 632 -9.04 -30.36 0.82
C LEU A 632 -9.32 -28.90 1.14
N LEU A 633 -10.54 -28.44 0.85
CA LEU A 633 -10.93 -27.05 1.10
C LEU A 633 -10.81 -26.73 2.61
N ASN A 634 -11.33 -27.60 3.46
CA ASN A 634 -11.23 -27.46 4.91
C ASN A 634 -9.76 -27.46 5.39
N HIS A 635 -8.91 -28.29 4.81
CA HIS A 635 -7.48 -28.32 5.11
C HIS A 635 -6.80 -26.99 4.74
N LEU A 636 -7.07 -26.47 3.54
CA LEU A 636 -6.47 -25.21 3.08
C LEU A 636 -7.01 -23.99 3.85
N GLU A 637 -8.31 -23.95 4.15
CA GLU A 637 -8.91 -22.93 5.02
C GLU A 637 -8.34 -23.02 6.44
N GLY A 638 -8.16 -24.22 6.96
CA GLY A 638 -7.48 -24.47 8.23
C GLY A 638 -6.01 -24.03 8.24
N ARG A 639 -5.36 -23.89 7.07
CA ARG A 639 -4.03 -23.31 6.90
C ARG A 639 -4.07 -21.78 6.75
N GLY A 640 -5.26 -21.15 6.74
CA GLY A 640 -5.44 -19.70 6.57
C GLY A 640 -5.64 -19.26 5.11
N CYS A 641 -5.84 -20.17 4.17
CA CYS A 641 -6.16 -19.83 2.80
C CYS A 641 -7.63 -19.41 2.68
N THR A 642 -7.89 -18.31 1.98
CA THR A 642 -9.26 -17.83 1.68
C THR A 642 -9.60 -18.06 0.22
N PHE A 643 -10.77 -18.63 -0.03
CA PHE A 643 -11.28 -18.86 -1.38
C PHE A 643 -12.25 -17.77 -1.82
N HIS A 644 -12.03 -17.22 -2.99
CA HIS A 644 -12.92 -16.25 -3.64
C HIS A 644 -13.50 -16.88 -4.91
N TRP A 645 -14.72 -17.33 -4.82
CA TRP A 645 -15.44 -17.97 -5.92
C TRP A 645 -16.04 -16.92 -6.86
N ARG A 646 -15.92 -17.12 -8.17
CA ARG A 646 -16.42 -16.20 -9.20
C ARG A 646 -17.31 -16.90 -10.21
N ASN A 647 -18.48 -16.30 -10.47
CA ASN A 647 -19.47 -16.84 -11.43
C ASN A 647 -19.42 -16.15 -12.81
N LYS A 648 -18.84 -14.97 -12.93
CA LYS A 648 -18.92 -14.19 -14.17
C LYS A 648 -18.11 -14.85 -15.28
N VAL A 649 -18.79 -15.36 -16.29
CA VAL A 649 -18.25 -15.57 -17.64
C VAL A 649 -18.15 -14.19 -18.26
N PHE A 650 -16.93 -13.72 -18.58
CA PHE A 650 -16.79 -12.56 -19.43
C PHE A 650 -17.31 -12.94 -20.82
N GLN A 651 -18.44 -12.39 -21.25
CA GLN A 651 -18.82 -12.43 -22.66
C GLN A 651 -17.77 -11.63 -23.42
N VAL A 652 -17.11 -12.27 -24.36
CA VAL A 652 -16.22 -11.60 -25.30
C VAL A 652 -17.14 -10.86 -26.27
N GLU A 653 -17.33 -9.57 -26.08
CA GLU A 653 -17.86 -8.71 -27.13
C GLU A 653 -16.78 -8.61 -28.22
N LEU A 654 -17.10 -9.12 -29.39
CA LEU A 654 -16.22 -9.28 -30.54
C LEU A 654 -15.94 -7.98 -31.31
N ASP A 655 -16.43 -6.85 -30.86
CA ASP A 655 -16.23 -5.56 -31.54
C ASP A 655 -15.46 -4.55 -30.66
N PRO A 656 -14.17 -4.26 -30.96
CA PRO A 656 -13.39 -3.26 -30.24
C PRO A 656 -13.94 -1.83 -30.35
N LYS A 657 -14.83 -1.55 -31.30
CA LYS A 657 -15.40 -0.22 -31.55
C LYS A 657 -16.62 0.10 -30.68
N CYS A 658 -17.14 -0.86 -29.94
CA CYS A 658 -18.36 -0.70 -29.13
C CYS A 658 -18.10 -0.65 -27.61
N TRP A 659 -16.93 -0.30 -27.16
CA TRP A 659 -16.65 -0.15 -25.73
C TRP A 659 -17.29 1.14 -25.18
N LYS A 660 -18.59 1.10 -24.92
CA LYS A 660 -19.23 2.05 -24.00
C LYS A 660 -19.06 1.51 -22.58
N ILE A 661 -18.46 2.30 -21.71
CA ILE A 661 -18.45 2.04 -20.27
C ILE A 661 -19.90 2.13 -19.80
N GLN A 662 -20.54 1.01 -19.55
CA GLN A 662 -21.76 0.97 -18.74
C GLN A 662 -21.30 1.12 -17.29
N LEU A 663 -21.45 2.32 -16.75
CA LEU A 663 -21.57 2.55 -15.33
C LEU A 663 -22.86 1.88 -14.90
N GLU A 664 -22.78 0.71 -14.27
CA GLU A 664 -23.93 0.12 -13.58
C GLU A 664 -24.27 1.04 -12.40
N ASP A 665 -25.36 1.78 -12.53
CA ASP A 665 -26.05 2.43 -11.43
C ASP A 665 -26.43 1.35 -10.41
N ASN A 666 -25.72 1.30 -9.29
CA ASN A 666 -26.13 0.54 -8.12
C ASN A 666 -27.28 1.28 -7.41
N ASN A 667 -28.46 1.26 -8.01
CA ASN A 667 -29.71 1.61 -7.35
C ASN A 667 -30.65 0.42 -7.46
N THR A 668 -30.51 -0.56 -6.58
CA THR A 668 -31.63 -1.40 -6.07
C THR A 668 -31.10 -2.27 -4.94
N LEU A 669 -31.23 -1.81 -3.72
CA LEU A 669 -31.37 -2.66 -2.55
C LEU A 669 -32.53 -2.09 -1.74
N GLN A 670 -33.66 -2.75 -1.87
CA GLN A 670 -34.67 -2.88 -0.80
C GLN A 670 -34.15 -3.87 0.26
#